data_6a710f59b4506b2eeb5906418a29e941
#
_entry.id   6a710f59b4506b2eeb5906418a29e941
#
_cell.length_a   1.000
_cell.length_b   1.000
_cell.length_c   1.000
_cell.angle_alpha   90.00
_cell.angle_beta   90.00
_cell.angle_gamma   90.00
#
_symmetry.space_group_name_H-M   'P 1'
#
loop_
_entity.id
_entity.type
_entity.pdbx_description
1 polymer ?
#
loop_
_entity_poly.entity_id
_entity_poly.type
_entity_poly.pdbx_seq_one_letter_code
_entity_poly.pdbx_strand_id
1 'polypeptide(L)'
;NFYQELTWLCANQYGSFNSPVWFNVGLFDVYHIDGSPHNYHWNDHLNKAVPCSNSYEYPQASACFIQSVEDTMEDIMRLARSEAMLFKHGSGTGTDLSTLRSSREKLSGGGRPSGPLSFMRVYDQIAAVIKSGGKTRRAAKMQSLKVGHPDIKEFITCKTEEEKKAWALIEQGYDPNVAYESIMFQNSNLSVRLTDDFLEAVEKDASWTTRSITDGRESDTYSARQLMELIAEGTRICGDPGVQYHSTINKWHTCPQSGPINASNPCSEYMFIDNSACNLASLNLMKFRNDNGSFHIKRFKQAVRLFIIAQEILVDTGSYPEPQIAENSHRFRPLGLGFANLGSLIMSLALPYDSQQGRVWASAITALMTGTAYAVSAELASVKGPFCEYEKNRSEMMKVIAMHRRHAYDLPEMHCPEDLLSAAKNAWDQAFDAGSKFGYRNAQTTVLAPTGTIGFMMDCDTTGVEPDIALVKFKLLAGGGMLKIVNRTVPMALERLGYSPEEIKEICDTIDRDNTIESAPGLRSEHLPVFDCAFKAKGGKRHIHYTAHLKMMAAVQPFLSGAISKTINMPNEATADEIFSAYLEGWKLGLKAVAIYRDGSKMLQPVNVERKEGARKKKSEESQPISRPFRRRLSDTRNSITHKFSVAGHEGYLTVGLYEDGQPGELFITMAKEGSTVGGLMDVVGTCVSMALQYGVPLITLVDKFRHARFEPAGMTSNKSIPFAKSLIDYIFCWMGCQFIPGYAEKNTPNQNDVAGGNPTTTTARQLVEKTKDL
;
A
#
# COMPACT_ATOMS: atom_id res chain seq x y z
N ASN A 1 20.00 -0.90 29.43
CA ASN A 1 19.46 0.44 29.21
C ASN A 1 18.51 0.42 28.01
N PHE A 2 17.24 0.76 28.24
CA PHE A 2 16.16 0.70 27.23
C PHE A 2 16.54 1.36 25.89
N TYR A 3 17.05 2.60 25.93
CA TYR A 3 17.44 3.34 24.73
C TYR A 3 18.53 2.63 23.92
N GLN A 4 19.58 2.18 24.59
CA GLN A 4 20.70 1.49 23.92
C GLN A 4 20.27 0.15 23.30
N GLU A 5 19.46 -0.63 24.03
CA GLU A 5 18.96 -1.92 23.54
C GLU A 5 18.01 -1.74 22.34
N LEU A 6 17.08 -0.77 22.39
CA LEU A 6 16.17 -0.47 21.30
C LEU A 6 16.92 0.02 20.05
N THR A 7 17.89 0.94 20.24
CA THR A 7 18.77 1.42 19.17
C THR A 7 19.53 0.28 18.53
N TRP A 8 20.10 -0.62 19.37
CA TRP A 8 20.84 -1.79 18.88
C TRP A 8 19.93 -2.74 18.07
N LEU A 9 18.71 -3.01 18.54
CA LEU A 9 17.76 -3.86 17.83
C LEU A 9 17.39 -3.27 16.45
N CYS A 10 17.11 -1.98 16.37
CA CYS A 10 16.78 -1.31 15.12
C CYS A 10 17.98 -1.25 14.17
N ALA A 11 19.17 -0.86 14.65
CA ALA A 11 20.39 -0.74 13.86
C ALA A 11 20.87 -2.09 13.30
N ASN A 12 20.65 -3.19 14.03
CA ASN A 12 20.98 -4.55 13.59
C ASN A 12 19.82 -5.28 12.91
N GLN A 13 18.75 -4.57 12.55
CA GLN A 13 17.62 -5.09 11.77
C GLN A 13 16.83 -6.23 12.45
N TYR A 14 16.82 -6.27 13.80
CA TYR A 14 15.99 -7.19 14.55
C TYR A 14 14.52 -6.80 14.55
N GLY A 15 14.23 -5.53 14.37
CA GLY A 15 12.89 -4.98 14.25
C GLY A 15 12.90 -3.57 13.70
N SER A 16 11.74 -3.13 13.22
CA SER A 16 11.56 -1.78 12.69
C SER A 16 10.16 -1.27 13.01
N PHE A 17 10.05 0.02 13.30
CA PHE A 17 8.76 0.72 13.40
C PHE A 17 8.18 1.00 12.02
N ASN A 18 6.89 1.31 11.96
CA ASN A 18 6.21 1.71 10.74
C ASN A 18 6.79 3.01 10.13
N SER A 19 6.56 3.19 8.84
CA SER A 19 7.10 4.32 8.08
C SER A 19 6.80 5.70 8.68
N PRO A 20 5.59 6.01 9.20
CA PRO A 20 5.33 7.31 9.85
C PRO A 20 6.25 7.63 11.02
N VAL A 21 6.69 6.64 11.81
CA VAL A 21 7.70 6.87 12.85
C VAL A 21 9.01 7.36 12.23
N TRP A 22 9.52 6.69 11.21
CA TRP A 22 10.75 7.07 10.52
C TRP A 22 10.66 8.39 9.76
N PHE A 23 9.46 8.78 9.33
CA PHE A 23 9.26 10.00 8.56
C PHE A 23 9.07 11.24 9.43
N ASN A 24 8.50 11.09 10.63
CA ASN A 24 7.98 12.21 11.40
C ASN A 24 8.66 12.38 12.79
N VAL A 25 9.10 11.26 13.42
CA VAL A 25 9.69 11.32 14.78
C VAL A 25 11.10 11.89 14.73
N GLY A 26 11.42 12.80 15.64
CA GLY A 26 12.73 13.42 15.77
C GLY A 26 12.98 14.63 14.85
N LEU A 27 12.05 14.98 13.97
CA LEU A 27 12.21 16.14 13.10
C LEU A 27 12.30 17.44 13.90
N PHE A 28 11.50 17.60 14.94
CA PHE A 28 11.55 18.75 15.84
C PHE A 28 12.74 18.68 16.79
N ASP A 29 12.85 17.62 17.59
CA ASP A 29 13.83 17.55 18.68
C ASP A 29 15.28 17.45 18.18
N VAL A 30 15.53 16.78 17.05
CA VAL A 30 16.89 16.48 16.55
C VAL A 30 17.29 17.44 15.43
N TYR A 31 16.35 17.73 14.51
CA TYR A 31 16.64 18.52 13.31
C TYR A 31 16.09 19.95 13.38
N HIS A 32 15.34 20.29 14.44
CA HIS A 32 14.72 21.61 14.65
C HIS A 32 13.84 22.07 13.50
N ILE A 33 13.08 21.13 12.92
CA ILE A 33 12.14 21.38 11.82
C ILE A 33 10.74 21.57 12.41
N ASP A 34 10.13 22.72 12.13
CA ASP A 34 8.76 23.00 12.53
C ASP A 34 7.75 22.41 11.57
N GLY A 35 6.67 21.87 12.14
CA GLY A 35 5.50 21.38 11.42
C GLY A 35 4.32 22.35 11.51
N SER A 36 3.26 22.06 10.75
CA SER A 36 2.04 22.88 10.78
C SER A 36 1.13 22.56 11.98
N PRO A 37 0.39 23.55 12.55
CA PRO A 37 -0.41 23.38 13.76
C PRO A 37 -1.81 22.84 13.41
N HIS A 38 -1.98 21.56 13.04
CA HIS A 38 -3.27 21.03 12.59
C HIS A 38 -3.69 19.70 13.19
N ASN A 39 -2.84 19.08 14.01
CA ASN A 39 -3.12 17.83 14.69
C ASN A 39 -3.52 18.06 16.14
N TYR A 40 -3.99 16.98 16.78
CA TYR A 40 -4.38 16.95 18.19
C TYR A 40 -3.54 15.90 18.92
N HIS A 41 -3.08 16.21 20.14
CA HIS A 41 -2.45 15.25 21.03
C HIS A 41 -3.22 15.17 22.36
N TRP A 42 -3.02 14.08 23.09
CA TRP A 42 -3.58 13.98 24.44
C TRP A 42 -2.78 14.83 25.42
N ASN A 43 -3.48 15.56 26.29
CA ASN A 43 -2.87 16.33 27.37
C ASN A 43 -3.33 15.79 28.72
N ASP A 44 -2.42 15.14 29.47
CA ASP A 44 -2.72 14.52 30.75
C ASP A 44 -3.17 15.52 31.82
N HIS A 45 -2.63 16.76 31.82
CA HIS A 45 -3.00 17.77 32.80
C HIS A 45 -4.42 18.28 32.60
N LEU A 46 -4.85 18.40 31.36
CA LEU A 46 -6.19 18.86 30.99
C LEU A 46 -7.18 17.71 30.83
N ASN A 47 -6.70 16.46 30.84
CA ASN A 47 -7.46 15.23 30.60
C ASN A 47 -8.37 15.32 29.35
N LYS A 48 -7.79 15.79 28.25
CA LYS A 48 -8.47 15.95 26.95
C LYS A 48 -7.50 16.05 25.77
N ALA A 49 -8.00 15.80 24.57
CA ALA A 49 -7.29 16.10 23.35
C ALA A 49 -7.19 17.62 23.13
N VAL A 50 -6.01 18.12 22.81
CA VAL A 50 -5.73 19.55 22.56
C VAL A 50 -5.02 19.73 21.22
N PRO A 51 -5.21 20.88 20.53
CA PRO A 51 -4.48 21.16 19.30
C PRO A 51 -2.97 21.23 19.53
N CYS A 52 -2.19 20.66 18.62
CA CYS A 52 -0.73 20.84 18.61
C CYS A 52 -0.36 22.21 18.05
N SER A 53 0.59 22.89 18.70
CA SER A 53 1.25 24.09 18.14
C SER A 53 2.16 23.72 16.97
N ASN A 54 2.76 22.54 17.02
CA ASN A 54 3.71 22.01 16.05
C ASN A 54 3.49 20.49 15.87
N SER A 55 3.18 20.05 14.66
CA SER A 55 2.89 18.64 14.35
C SER A 55 4.15 17.75 14.29
N TYR A 56 5.34 18.30 14.47
CA TYR A 56 6.59 17.51 14.59
C TYR A 56 7.11 17.44 16.01
N GLU A 57 6.67 18.33 16.90
CA GLU A 57 6.84 18.19 18.35
C GLU A 57 6.02 17.00 18.87
N TYR A 58 4.78 16.87 18.36
CA TYR A 58 3.92 15.71 18.56
C TYR A 58 3.71 15.03 17.21
N PRO A 59 4.61 14.10 16.80
CA PRO A 59 4.58 13.56 15.45
C PRO A 59 3.42 12.58 15.25
N GLN A 60 2.84 12.56 14.03
CA GLN A 60 1.95 11.46 13.65
C GLN A 60 2.78 10.19 13.48
N ALA A 61 2.75 9.32 14.48
CA ALA A 61 3.53 8.08 14.54
C ALA A 61 2.74 6.84 14.12
N SER A 62 1.40 6.91 14.09
CA SER A 62 0.53 5.81 13.72
C SER A 62 0.43 5.63 12.21
N ALA A 63 0.47 4.38 11.74
CA ALA A 63 0.35 4.04 10.32
C ALA A 63 -1.10 3.75 9.91
N CYS A 64 -1.89 3.18 10.81
CA CYS A 64 -3.21 2.64 10.54
C CYS A 64 -4.27 3.39 11.33
N PHE A 65 -5.31 3.84 10.62
CA PHE A 65 -6.43 4.57 11.19
C PHE A 65 -7.76 3.92 10.77
N ILE A 66 -8.72 3.96 11.67
CA ILE A 66 -10.12 3.63 11.42
C ILE A 66 -10.94 4.85 11.76
N GLN A 67 -11.83 5.27 10.87
CA GLN A 67 -12.68 6.42 11.06
C GLN A 67 -14.15 6.07 10.82
N SER A 68 -15.05 6.65 11.60
CA SER A 68 -16.48 6.61 11.33
C SER A 68 -16.91 7.70 10.38
N VAL A 69 -18.09 7.54 9.82
CA VAL A 69 -18.84 8.60 9.13
C VAL A 69 -20.31 8.52 9.53
N GLU A 70 -20.91 9.66 9.86
CA GLU A 70 -22.33 9.79 10.09
C GLU A 70 -23.03 10.32 8.82
N ASP A 71 -24.34 10.04 8.71
CA ASP A 71 -25.14 10.40 7.53
C ASP A 71 -25.55 11.89 7.54
N THR A 72 -24.54 12.76 7.73
CA THR A 72 -24.67 14.23 7.66
C THR A 72 -23.59 14.80 6.73
N MET A 73 -23.90 15.90 6.04
CA MET A 73 -22.94 16.51 5.11
C MET A 73 -21.69 17.01 5.84
N GLU A 74 -21.87 17.52 7.05
CA GLU A 74 -20.77 17.99 7.92
C GLU A 74 -19.79 16.87 8.22
N ASP A 75 -20.29 15.68 8.58
CA ASP A 75 -19.43 14.56 8.97
C ASP A 75 -18.79 13.88 7.74
N ILE A 76 -19.52 13.80 6.64
CA ILE A 76 -19.01 13.34 5.35
C ILE A 76 -17.80 14.20 4.91
N MET A 77 -17.89 15.53 5.05
CA MET A 77 -16.80 16.45 4.70
C MET A 77 -15.71 16.48 5.78
N ARG A 78 -16.03 16.27 7.06
CA ARG A 78 -15.06 16.07 8.12
C ARG A 78 -14.15 14.88 7.79
N LEU A 79 -14.75 13.74 7.41
CA LEU A 79 -13.99 12.55 7.01
C LEU A 79 -13.05 12.85 5.84
N ALA A 80 -13.52 13.55 4.81
CA ALA A 80 -12.73 13.94 3.65
C ALA A 80 -11.48 14.76 4.05
N ARG A 81 -11.66 15.75 4.93
CA ARG A 81 -10.57 16.58 5.47
C ARG A 81 -9.59 15.76 6.30
N SER A 82 -10.11 14.92 7.19
CA SER A 82 -9.29 14.07 8.07
C SER A 82 -8.41 13.12 7.25
N GLU A 83 -8.97 12.47 6.23
CA GLU A 83 -8.23 11.59 5.31
C GLU A 83 -7.10 12.33 4.56
N ALA A 84 -7.37 13.54 4.07
CA ALA A 84 -6.34 14.36 3.43
C ALA A 84 -5.14 14.62 4.35
N MET A 85 -5.41 14.90 5.64
CA MET A 85 -4.36 15.10 6.64
C MET A 85 -3.60 13.82 6.95
N LEU A 86 -4.28 12.67 7.06
CA LEU A 86 -3.64 11.37 7.25
C LEU A 86 -2.70 11.01 6.10
N PHE A 87 -3.15 11.18 4.87
CA PHE A 87 -2.33 10.89 3.68
C PHE A 87 -1.11 11.81 3.60
N LYS A 88 -1.25 13.09 3.93
CA LYS A 88 -0.13 14.04 3.98
C LYS A 88 1.02 13.53 4.85
N HIS A 89 0.75 12.91 5.98
CA HIS A 89 1.75 12.40 6.93
C HIS A 89 2.14 10.92 6.71
N GLY A 90 1.64 10.27 5.65
CA GLY A 90 2.07 8.93 5.24
C GLY A 90 1.31 7.76 5.84
N SER A 91 0.18 8.02 6.48
CA SER A 91 -0.68 7.00 7.09
C SER A 91 -1.79 6.52 6.14
N GLY A 92 -2.36 5.35 6.45
CA GLY A 92 -3.52 4.80 5.76
C GLY A 92 -4.76 4.80 6.65
N THR A 93 -5.95 4.85 6.04
CA THR A 93 -7.21 4.88 6.77
C THR A 93 -8.25 3.95 6.17
N GLY A 94 -9.21 3.50 6.99
CA GLY A 94 -10.38 2.77 6.53
C GLY A 94 -11.66 3.26 7.19
N THR A 95 -12.76 3.13 6.45
CA THR A 95 -14.10 3.57 6.88
C THR A 95 -15.16 2.60 6.41
N ASP A 96 -16.09 2.24 7.27
CA ASP A 96 -17.33 1.58 6.90
C ASP A 96 -18.38 2.64 6.50
N LEU A 97 -18.93 2.50 5.31
CA LEU A 97 -19.89 3.45 4.74
C LEU A 97 -21.35 3.05 4.98
N SER A 98 -21.59 2.00 5.76
CA SER A 98 -22.91 1.42 5.97
C SER A 98 -23.85 2.29 6.80
N THR A 99 -23.35 3.35 7.41
CA THR A 99 -24.15 4.37 8.11
C THR A 99 -24.80 5.37 7.16
N LEU A 100 -24.25 5.52 5.95
CA LEU A 100 -24.80 6.43 4.93
C LEU A 100 -26.08 5.85 4.33
N ARG A 101 -27.11 6.67 4.22
CA ARG A 101 -28.37 6.24 3.58
C ARG A 101 -28.15 5.85 2.13
N SER A 102 -28.96 4.91 1.67
CA SER A 102 -28.94 4.41 0.29
C SER A 102 -29.41 5.46 -0.70
N SER A 103 -28.86 5.41 -1.92
CA SER A 103 -29.35 6.19 -3.08
C SER A 103 -30.81 5.91 -3.43
N ARG A 104 -31.43 4.86 -2.89
CA ARG A 104 -32.82 4.45 -3.12
C ARG A 104 -33.79 4.99 -2.08
N GLU A 105 -33.29 5.54 -0.97
CA GLU A 105 -34.10 6.14 0.08
C GLU A 105 -34.64 7.52 -0.33
N LYS A 106 -35.46 8.12 0.48
CA LYS A 106 -36.01 9.44 0.22
C LYS A 106 -35.41 10.50 1.14
N LEU A 107 -35.16 11.68 0.61
CA LEU A 107 -34.80 12.84 1.41
C LEU A 107 -36.04 13.44 2.05
N SER A 108 -35.94 14.01 3.26
CA SER A 108 -37.03 14.69 3.97
C SER A 108 -37.63 15.85 3.20
N GLY A 109 -36.82 16.56 2.40
CA GLY A 109 -37.24 17.66 1.51
C GLY A 109 -37.72 17.20 0.13
N GLY A 110 -37.84 15.89 -0.13
CA GLY A 110 -38.11 15.32 -1.45
C GLY A 110 -36.85 15.11 -2.28
N GLY A 111 -36.90 14.19 -3.26
CA GLY A 111 -35.77 13.81 -4.06
C GLY A 111 -35.04 12.54 -3.55
N ARG A 112 -33.91 12.19 -4.16
CA ARG A 112 -33.12 11.01 -3.83
C ARG A 112 -31.74 11.41 -3.30
N PRO A 113 -31.20 10.72 -2.28
CA PRO A 113 -29.86 10.94 -1.78
C PRO A 113 -28.80 10.41 -2.78
N SER A 114 -27.58 10.91 -2.64
CA SER A 114 -26.45 10.52 -3.49
C SER A 114 -25.97 9.09 -3.24
N GLY A 115 -26.19 8.56 -2.03
CA GLY A 115 -25.74 7.25 -1.60
C GLY A 115 -24.23 7.14 -1.35
N PRO A 116 -23.77 6.04 -0.72
CA PRO A 116 -22.36 5.86 -0.34
C PRO A 116 -21.40 5.88 -1.53
N LEU A 117 -21.78 5.34 -2.69
CA LEU A 117 -20.90 5.26 -3.87
C LEU A 117 -20.52 6.64 -4.42
N SER A 118 -21.41 7.61 -4.32
CA SER A 118 -21.11 8.98 -4.76
C SER A 118 -20.05 9.63 -3.87
N PHE A 119 -20.13 9.44 -2.56
CA PHE A 119 -19.12 9.95 -1.63
C PHE A 119 -17.81 9.16 -1.71
N MET A 120 -17.85 7.88 -2.02
CA MET A 120 -16.65 7.08 -2.32
C MET A 120 -15.78 7.74 -3.40
N ARG A 121 -16.37 8.36 -4.42
CA ARG A 121 -15.64 9.08 -5.48
C ARG A 121 -14.85 10.27 -4.94
N VAL A 122 -15.43 11.01 -4.00
CA VAL A 122 -14.74 12.14 -3.35
C VAL A 122 -13.52 11.64 -2.59
N TYR A 123 -13.70 10.61 -1.77
CA TYR A 123 -12.64 10.03 -0.96
C TYR A 123 -11.53 9.39 -1.82
N ASP A 124 -11.89 8.71 -2.90
CA ASP A 124 -10.93 8.12 -3.83
C ASP A 124 -10.08 9.19 -4.53
N GLN A 125 -10.69 10.32 -4.93
CA GLN A 125 -9.97 11.43 -5.54
C GLN A 125 -9.02 12.12 -4.54
N ILE A 126 -9.38 12.25 -3.27
CA ILE A 126 -8.47 12.73 -2.23
C ILE A 126 -7.24 11.82 -2.14
N ALA A 127 -7.44 10.50 -2.14
CA ALA A 127 -6.35 9.52 -2.13
C ALA A 127 -5.49 9.56 -3.40
N ALA A 128 -6.08 9.89 -4.55
CA ALA A 128 -5.37 10.06 -5.82
C ALA A 128 -4.44 11.28 -5.82
N VAL A 129 -4.91 12.40 -5.28
CA VAL A 129 -4.24 13.70 -5.37
C VAL A 129 -3.21 13.91 -4.27
N ILE A 130 -3.50 13.48 -3.04
CA ILE A 130 -2.63 13.71 -1.89
C ILE A 130 -1.50 12.69 -1.85
N LYS A 131 -0.28 13.15 -2.08
CA LYS A 131 0.94 12.34 -1.98
C LYS A 131 1.62 12.58 -0.64
N SER A 132 2.02 11.51 0.03
CA SER A 132 2.69 11.54 1.33
C SER A 132 3.97 12.39 1.30
N GLY A 133 3.97 13.51 2.03
CA GLY A 133 5.13 14.39 2.19
C GLY A 133 5.74 14.89 0.87
N GLY A 134 4.94 15.06 -0.20
CA GLY A 134 5.43 15.39 -1.54
C GLY A 134 6.22 14.28 -2.23
N LYS A 135 6.22 13.06 -1.66
CA LYS A 135 6.97 11.89 -2.13
C LYS A 135 6.11 10.95 -2.99
N THR A 136 6.72 9.90 -3.50
CA THR A 136 6.13 8.94 -4.45
C THR A 136 5.16 7.93 -3.83
N ARG A 137 5.01 7.91 -2.49
CA ARG A 137 4.11 6.96 -1.81
C ARG A 137 2.65 7.36 -2.04
N ARG A 138 1.88 6.45 -2.63
CA ARG A 138 0.43 6.61 -2.79
C ARG A 138 -0.28 6.51 -1.44
N ALA A 139 -1.37 7.25 -1.29
CA ALA A 139 -2.31 7.10 -0.19
C ALA A 139 -2.88 5.67 -0.19
N ALA A 140 -3.21 5.15 0.99
CA ALA A 140 -3.84 3.85 1.14
C ALA A 140 -5.17 4.02 1.88
N LYS A 141 -6.26 3.51 1.27
CA LYS A 141 -7.61 3.63 1.82
C LYS A 141 -8.35 2.29 1.71
N MET A 142 -9.14 1.99 2.76
CA MET A 142 -10.16 0.94 2.76
C MET A 142 -11.54 1.58 2.82
N GLN A 143 -12.44 1.10 1.99
CA GLN A 143 -13.86 1.41 2.07
C GLN A 143 -14.63 0.10 2.17
N SER A 144 -15.45 -0.04 3.21
CA SER A 144 -16.25 -1.24 3.40
C SER A 144 -17.75 -0.92 3.41
N LEU A 145 -18.54 -1.91 3.03
CA LEU A 145 -19.99 -1.88 3.11
C LEU A 145 -20.52 -3.20 3.65
N LYS A 146 -21.48 -3.16 4.58
CA LYS A 146 -22.13 -4.35 5.12
C LYS A 146 -23.07 -4.93 4.07
N VAL A 147 -23.11 -6.26 3.98
CA VAL A 147 -23.91 -6.99 2.98
C VAL A 147 -25.42 -6.74 3.07
N GLY A 148 -25.91 -6.21 4.18
CA GLY A 148 -27.33 -5.82 4.38
C GLY A 148 -27.67 -4.43 3.85
N HIS A 149 -26.73 -3.65 3.33
CA HIS A 149 -26.97 -2.30 2.82
C HIS A 149 -27.69 -2.34 1.46
N PRO A 150 -28.70 -1.47 1.18
CA PRO A 150 -29.43 -1.51 -0.09
C PRO A 150 -28.58 -1.28 -1.36
N ASP A 151 -27.51 -0.49 -1.27
CA ASP A 151 -26.58 -0.25 -2.40
C ASP A 151 -25.48 -1.30 -2.52
N ILE A 152 -25.62 -2.48 -1.88
CA ILE A 152 -24.57 -3.50 -1.83
C ILE A 152 -24.19 -4.05 -3.20
N LYS A 153 -25.17 -4.24 -4.08
CA LYS A 153 -24.95 -4.79 -5.42
C LYS A 153 -24.09 -3.84 -6.26
N GLU A 154 -24.41 -2.57 -6.24
CA GLU A 154 -23.66 -1.53 -6.92
C GLU A 154 -22.25 -1.36 -6.32
N PHE A 155 -22.11 -1.50 -5.00
CA PHE A 155 -20.80 -1.49 -4.34
C PHE A 155 -19.91 -2.65 -4.81
N ILE A 156 -20.45 -3.86 -4.89
CA ILE A 156 -19.72 -5.05 -5.36
C ILE A 156 -19.20 -4.86 -6.80
N THR A 157 -20.03 -4.27 -7.68
CA THR A 157 -19.74 -4.21 -9.12
C THR A 157 -19.04 -2.93 -9.56
N CYS A 158 -19.00 -1.88 -8.73
CA CYS A 158 -18.52 -0.55 -9.13
C CYS A 158 -17.10 -0.56 -9.71
N LYS A 159 -16.19 -1.29 -9.11
CA LYS A 159 -14.79 -1.35 -9.55
C LYS A 159 -14.62 -2.19 -10.82
N THR A 160 -15.40 -3.25 -10.95
CA THR A 160 -15.45 -4.09 -12.17
C THR A 160 -15.94 -3.29 -13.38
N GLU A 161 -16.94 -2.44 -13.20
CA GLU A 161 -17.43 -1.58 -14.28
C GLU A 161 -16.40 -0.51 -14.69
N GLU A 162 -15.63 0.02 -13.75
CA GLU A 162 -14.52 0.94 -14.06
C GLU A 162 -13.37 0.21 -14.78
N GLU A 163 -13.05 -1.02 -14.39
CA GLU A 163 -12.02 -1.83 -15.05
C GLU A 163 -12.36 -2.11 -16.52
N LYS A 164 -13.63 -2.42 -16.82
CA LYS A 164 -14.11 -2.58 -18.22
C LYS A 164 -13.91 -1.31 -19.05
N LYS A 165 -14.08 -0.11 -18.45
CA LYS A 165 -13.80 1.17 -19.12
C LYS A 165 -12.31 1.31 -19.44
N ALA A 166 -11.42 0.97 -18.49
CA ALA A 166 -9.98 1.01 -18.72
C ALA A 166 -9.57 0.09 -19.87
N TRP A 167 -10.12 -1.14 -19.91
CA TRP A 167 -9.86 -2.07 -21.01
C TRP A 167 -10.32 -1.51 -22.37
N ALA A 168 -11.52 -0.96 -22.44
CA ALA A 168 -12.03 -0.34 -23.66
C ALA A 168 -11.14 0.81 -24.15
N LEU A 169 -10.64 1.65 -23.22
CA LEU A 169 -9.71 2.74 -23.56
C LEU A 169 -8.37 2.21 -24.08
N ILE A 170 -7.81 1.18 -23.45
CA ILE A 170 -6.54 0.55 -23.87
C ILE A 170 -6.71 -0.12 -25.24
N GLU A 171 -7.83 -0.79 -25.51
CA GLU A 171 -8.15 -1.38 -26.81
C GLU A 171 -8.26 -0.32 -27.91
N GLN A 172 -8.72 0.90 -27.58
CA GLN A 172 -8.74 2.05 -28.50
C GLN A 172 -7.36 2.75 -28.64
N GLY A 173 -6.30 2.22 -28.00
CA GLY A 173 -4.93 2.69 -28.18
C GLY A 173 -4.46 3.75 -27.16
N TYR A 174 -5.22 4.02 -26.10
CA TYR A 174 -4.76 4.86 -24.99
C TYR A 174 -3.64 4.18 -24.22
N ASP A 175 -2.68 4.96 -23.73
CA ASP A 175 -1.65 4.44 -22.83
C ASP A 175 -2.29 3.85 -21.55
N PRO A 176 -1.88 2.63 -21.11
CA PRO A 176 -2.46 2.00 -19.94
C PRO A 176 -2.44 2.87 -18.68
N ASN A 177 -1.38 3.67 -18.44
CA ASN A 177 -1.33 4.55 -17.26
C ASN A 177 -2.41 5.64 -17.35
N VAL A 178 -2.59 6.24 -18.54
CA VAL A 178 -3.61 7.27 -18.78
C VAL A 178 -5.00 6.68 -18.64
N ALA A 179 -5.25 5.47 -19.16
CA ALA A 179 -6.52 4.78 -19.01
C ALA A 179 -6.86 4.54 -17.53
N TYR A 180 -5.90 4.03 -16.73
CA TYR A 180 -6.11 3.81 -15.30
C TYR A 180 -6.20 5.09 -14.47
N GLU A 181 -5.58 6.20 -14.89
CA GLU A 181 -5.75 7.51 -14.24
C GLU A 181 -7.13 8.14 -14.51
N SER A 182 -7.81 7.74 -15.59
CA SER A 182 -9.11 8.27 -16.00
C SER A 182 -10.32 7.58 -15.36
N ILE A 183 -10.13 6.41 -14.77
CA ILE A 183 -11.21 5.62 -14.15
C ILE A 183 -11.24 5.82 -12.62
N MET A 184 -12.39 5.52 -12.01
CA MET A 184 -12.64 5.75 -10.58
C MET A 184 -12.21 4.57 -9.71
N PHE A 185 -12.11 4.79 -8.41
CA PHE A 185 -11.88 3.80 -7.35
C PHE A 185 -10.54 3.05 -7.42
N GLN A 186 -9.52 3.62 -8.09
CA GLN A 186 -8.20 2.98 -8.21
C GLN A 186 -7.29 3.19 -6.98
N ASN A 187 -7.66 4.10 -6.08
CA ASN A 187 -6.87 4.49 -4.92
C ASN A 187 -7.43 3.94 -3.60
N SER A 188 -8.50 3.16 -3.69
CA SER A 188 -9.20 2.56 -2.54
C SER A 188 -9.26 1.06 -2.68
N ASN A 189 -9.01 0.32 -1.58
CA ASN A 189 -9.37 -1.09 -1.46
C ASN A 189 -10.83 -1.19 -1.04
N LEU A 190 -11.58 -2.12 -1.60
CA LEU A 190 -12.98 -2.36 -1.25
C LEU A 190 -13.13 -3.68 -0.52
N SER A 191 -13.98 -3.72 0.51
CA SER A 191 -14.34 -4.97 1.21
C SER A 191 -15.81 -5.03 1.55
N VAL A 192 -16.42 -6.18 1.31
CA VAL A 192 -17.78 -6.46 1.80
C VAL A 192 -17.71 -7.06 3.19
N ARG A 193 -18.48 -6.50 4.14
CA ARG A 193 -18.60 -7.04 5.50
C ARG A 193 -19.71 -8.07 5.54
N LEU A 194 -19.36 -9.34 5.73
CA LEU A 194 -20.25 -10.49 5.74
C LEU A 194 -20.55 -10.96 7.17
N THR A 195 -21.81 -11.25 7.45
CA THR A 195 -22.26 -11.85 8.72
C THR A 195 -22.39 -13.36 8.57
N ASP A 196 -22.38 -14.10 9.70
CA ASP A 196 -22.59 -15.55 9.70
C ASP A 196 -23.96 -15.91 9.09
N ASP A 197 -25.02 -15.15 9.42
CA ASP A 197 -26.36 -15.36 8.86
C ASP A 197 -26.39 -15.28 7.33
N PHE A 198 -25.63 -14.31 6.75
CA PHE A 198 -25.52 -14.21 5.30
C PHE A 198 -24.80 -15.43 4.69
N LEU A 199 -23.69 -15.85 5.30
CA LEU A 199 -22.90 -16.97 4.80
C LEU A 199 -23.64 -18.30 4.94
N GLU A 200 -24.42 -18.46 6.00
CA GLU A 200 -25.37 -19.59 6.13
C GLU A 200 -26.46 -19.53 5.04
N ALA A 201 -26.97 -18.33 4.71
CA ALA A 201 -27.93 -18.18 3.62
C ALA A 201 -27.29 -18.52 2.26
N VAL A 202 -26.00 -18.21 2.04
CA VAL A 202 -25.25 -18.63 0.84
C VAL A 202 -25.16 -20.15 0.74
N GLU A 203 -24.84 -20.85 1.85
CA GLU A 203 -24.77 -22.33 1.83
C GLU A 203 -26.13 -22.99 1.59
N LYS A 204 -27.19 -22.41 2.13
CA LYS A 204 -28.57 -22.91 2.00
C LYS A 204 -29.26 -22.47 0.70
N ASP A 205 -28.58 -21.69 -0.14
CA ASP A 205 -29.14 -21.03 -1.34
C ASP A 205 -30.42 -20.25 -1.04
N ALA A 206 -30.43 -19.55 0.10
CA ALA A 206 -31.58 -18.79 0.58
C ALA A 206 -31.58 -17.34 0.08
N SER A 207 -32.71 -16.67 0.26
CA SER A 207 -32.85 -15.25 -0.03
C SER A 207 -32.17 -14.38 1.05
N TRP A 208 -31.65 -13.23 0.63
CA TRP A 208 -31.09 -12.19 1.49
C TRP A 208 -31.76 -10.84 1.21
N THR A 209 -32.36 -10.25 2.25
CA THR A 209 -33.06 -8.98 2.15
C THR A 209 -32.23 -7.87 2.76
N THR A 210 -31.99 -6.82 1.99
CA THR A 210 -31.33 -5.58 2.45
C THR A 210 -32.34 -4.67 3.17
N ARG A 211 -31.83 -3.77 4.02
CA ARG A 211 -32.67 -2.89 4.83
C ARG A 211 -32.24 -1.44 4.72
N SER A 212 -33.23 -0.56 4.54
CA SER A 212 -33.09 0.91 4.56
C SER A 212 -32.36 1.36 5.85
N ILE A 213 -31.47 2.31 5.71
CA ILE A 213 -30.65 2.82 6.83
C ILE A 213 -31.47 3.77 7.71
N THR A 214 -32.36 4.56 7.11
CA THR A 214 -33.10 5.59 7.84
C THR A 214 -34.26 5.05 8.65
N ASP A 215 -34.95 3.99 8.20
CA ASP A 215 -36.16 3.47 8.86
C ASP A 215 -36.17 1.94 9.08
N GLY A 216 -35.12 1.24 8.67
CA GLY A 216 -34.96 -0.21 8.86
C GLY A 216 -35.89 -1.09 8.01
N ARG A 217 -36.69 -0.50 7.11
CA ARG A 217 -37.61 -1.24 6.25
C ARG A 217 -36.85 -2.12 5.26
N GLU A 218 -37.49 -3.22 4.86
CA GLU A 218 -37.02 -4.07 3.79
C GLU A 218 -36.94 -3.30 2.48
N SER A 219 -35.82 -3.47 1.77
CA SER A 219 -35.56 -2.85 0.47
C SER A 219 -35.57 -3.93 -0.61
N ASP A 220 -34.40 -4.36 -1.08
CA ASP A 220 -34.31 -5.35 -2.13
C ASP A 220 -34.01 -6.75 -1.57
N THR A 221 -34.53 -7.77 -2.25
CA THR A 221 -34.24 -9.17 -1.93
C THR A 221 -33.46 -9.80 -3.07
N TYR A 222 -32.35 -10.45 -2.74
CA TYR A 222 -31.43 -11.13 -3.64
C TYR A 222 -31.32 -12.63 -3.25
N SER A 223 -30.82 -13.48 -4.14
CA SER A 223 -30.22 -14.74 -3.72
C SER A 223 -28.88 -14.43 -3.03
N ALA A 224 -28.69 -14.94 -1.81
CA ALA A 224 -27.41 -14.78 -1.08
C ALA A 224 -26.26 -15.37 -1.89
N ARG A 225 -26.47 -16.52 -2.55
CA ARG A 225 -25.48 -17.17 -3.42
C ARG A 225 -25.09 -16.27 -4.60
N GLN A 226 -26.06 -15.67 -5.29
CA GLN A 226 -25.78 -14.75 -6.42
C GLN A 226 -24.99 -13.52 -5.98
N LEU A 227 -25.24 -12.94 -4.80
CA LEU A 227 -24.43 -11.85 -4.30
C LEU A 227 -22.99 -12.31 -4.04
N MET A 228 -22.79 -13.50 -3.50
CA MET A 228 -21.45 -14.05 -3.25
C MET A 228 -20.72 -14.39 -4.57
N GLU A 229 -21.43 -14.87 -5.58
CA GLU A 229 -20.89 -15.09 -6.93
C GLU A 229 -20.45 -13.78 -7.57
N LEU A 230 -21.22 -12.69 -7.42
CA LEU A 230 -20.82 -11.35 -7.87
C LEU A 230 -19.56 -10.84 -7.19
N ILE A 231 -19.39 -11.09 -5.86
CA ILE A 231 -18.16 -10.77 -5.12
C ILE A 231 -16.98 -11.55 -5.73
N ALA A 232 -17.14 -12.86 -5.93
CA ALA A 232 -16.10 -13.72 -6.48
C ALA A 232 -15.70 -13.32 -7.91
N GLU A 233 -16.69 -12.99 -8.76
CA GLU A 233 -16.44 -12.53 -10.13
C GLU A 233 -15.74 -11.16 -10.15
N GLY A 234 -16.14 -10.19 -9.29
CA GLY A 234 -15.46 -8.91 -9.14
C GLY A 234 -14.00 -9.10 -8.76
N THR A 235 -13.74 -9.95 -7.77
CA THR A 235 -12.38 -10.29 -7.33
C THR A 235 -11.58 -10.96 -8.46
N ARG A 236 -12.17 -11.85 -9.24
CA ARG A 236 -11.52 -12.47 -10.40
C ARG A 236 -11.08 -11.44 -11.44
N ILE A 237 -11.90 -10.42 -11.69
CA ILE A 237 -11.65 -9.40 -12.71
C ILE A 237 -10.62 -8.38 -12.27
N CYS A 238 -10.76 -7.81 -11.06
CA CYS A 238 -9.95 -6.65 -10.63
C CYS A 238 -9.32 -6.78 -9.23
N GLY A 239 -9.47 -7.93 -8.56
CA GLY A 239 -8.92 -8.14 -7.20
C GLY A 239 -9.74 -7.50 -6.08
N ASP A 240 -10.89 -6.90 -6.39
CA ASP A 240 -11.83 -6.28 -5.46
C ASP A 240 -13.29 -6.69 -5.80
N PRO A 241 -14.17 -6.73 -4.78
CA PRO A 241 -13.92 -6.49 -3.36
C PRO A 241 -13.33 -7.72 -2.66
N GLY A 242 -12.54 -7.49 -1.60
CA GLY A 242 -12.24 -8.51 -0.59
C GLY A 242 -13.42 -8.74 0.35
N VAL A 243 -13.27 -9.68 1.29
CA VAL A 243 -14.29 -9.95 2.30
C VAL A 243 -13.74 -9.82 3.71
N GLN A 244 -14.61 -9.36 4.62
CA GLN A 244 -14.33 -9.28 6.06
C GLN A 244 -15.49 -9.95 6.82
N TYR A 245 -15.17 -10.92 7.67
CA TYR A 245 -16.16 -11.72 8.39
C TYR A 245 -16.56 -11.03 9.70
N HIS A 246 -17.63 -10.23 9.63
CA HIS A 246 -18.07 -9.34 10.69
C HIS A 246 -18.29 -10.06 12.03
N SER A 247 -18.93 -11.22 12.01
CA SER A 247 -19.22 -12.03 13.21
C SER A 247 -17.93 -12.53 13.84
N THR A 248 -17.01 -13.10 13.06
CA THR A 248 -15.71 -13.58 13.55
C THR A 248 -14.88 -12.43 14.12
N ILE A 249 -14.82 -11.26 13.46
CA ILE A 249 -14.10 -10.10 13.94
C ILE A 249 -14.59 -9.69 15.33
N ASN A 250 -15.91 -9.57 15.50
CA ASN A 250 -16.50 -9.14 16.77
C ASN A 250 -16.46 -10.21 17.85
N LYS A 251 -16.36 -11.51 17.51
CA LYS A 251 -16.11 -12.61 18.47
C LYS A 251 -14.77 -12.46 19.20
N TRP A 252 -13.74 -11.90 18.54
CA TRP A 252 -12.41 -11.67 19.10
C TRP A 252 -12.23 -10.24 19.62
N HIS A 253 -13.30 -9.46 19.74
CA HIS A 253 -13.23 -8.07 20.18
C HIS A 253 -13.03 -7.98 21.71
N THR A 254 -11.98 -7.27 22.13
CA THR A 254 -11.63 -7.08 23.53
C THR A 254 -12.48 -6.01 24.24
N CYS A 255 -13.13 -5.12 23.49
CA CYS A 255 -13.85 -3.95 24.03
C CYS A 255 -15.29 -3.80 23.48
N PRO A 256 -16.12 -4.86 23.40
CA PRO A 256 -17.44 -4.79 22.76
C PRO A 256 -18.43 -3.90 23.51
N GLN A 257 -18.23 -3.66 24.81
CA GLN A 257 -19.08 -2.74 25.59
C GLN A 257 -18.84 -1.26 25.21
N SER A 258 -17.76 -0.97 24.50
CA SER A 258 -17.44 0.38 24.03
C SER A 258 -17.89 0.66 22.59
N GLY A 259 -18.32 -0.36 21.88
CA GLY A 259 -18.85 -0.30 20.51
C GLY A 259 -18.36 -1.48 19.66
N PRO A 260 -19.02 -1.77 18.54
CA PRO A 260 -18.61 -2.83 17.63
C PRO A 260 -17.40 -2.42 16.77
N ILE A 261 -16.69 -3.40 16.23
CA ILE A 261 -15.71 -3.21 15.18
C ILE A 261 -16.42 -3.18 13.82
N ASN A 262 -16.52 -2.01 13.17
CA ASN A 262 -17.19 -1.82 11.90
C ASN A 262 -16.25 -1.81 10.70
N ALA A 263 -15.04 -1.32 10.85
CA ALA A 263 -14.10 -1.11 9.76
C ALA A 263 -12.72 -1.72 10.03
N SER A 264 -11.85 -1.67 9.06
CA SER A 264 -10.42 -1.99 9.16
C SER A 264 -9.58 -0.91 8.49
N ASN A 265 -8.26 -0.91 8.76
CA ASN A 265 -7.29 -0.17 7.96
C ASN A 265 -7.20 -0.73 6.51
N PRO A 266 -6.44 -0.08 5.60
CA PRO A 266 -6.38 -0.48 4.18
C PRO A 266 -5.95 -1.92 3.89
N CYS A 267 -5.11 -2.50 4.74
CA CYS A 267 -4.56 -3.85 4.56
C CYS A 267 -5.24 -4.90 5.44
N SER A 268 -6.30 -4.53 6.16
CA SER A 268 -7.15 -5.40 6.99
C SER A 268 -6.47 -6.09 8.18
N GLU A 269 -5.27 -5.64 8.59
CA GLU A 269 -4.63 -6.17 9.82
C GLU A 269 -5.07 -5.45 11.09
N TYR A 270 -5.40 -4.18 11.03
CA TYR A 270 -5.91 -3.41 12.16
C TYR A 270 -7.43 -3.37 12.12
N MET A 271 -8.05 -3.99 13.10
CA MET A 271 -9.50 -4.06 13.28
C MET A 271 -9.82 -3.74 14.73
N PHE A 272 -10.35 -2.56 14.95
CA PHE A 272 -10.72 -2.06 16.27
C PHE A 272 -11.91 -1.10 16.17
N ILE A 273 -12.29 -0.45 17.27
CA ILE A 273 -13.40 0.51 17.28
C ILE A 273 -13.11 1.70 16.37
N ASP A 274 -14.18 2.34 15.91
CA ASP A 274 -14.10 3.53 15.06
C ASP A 274 -13.39 4.69 15.76
N ASN A 275 -12.82 5.61 14.95
CA ASN A 275 -12.05 6.77 15.40
C ASN A 275 -10.88 6.37 16.32
N SER A 276 -10.10 5.42 15.87
CA SER A 276 -8.90 4.93 16.57
C SER A 276 -7.71 4.80 15.62
N ALA A 277 -6.52 4.76 16.19
CA ALA A 277 -5.28 4.62 15.45
C ALA A 277 -4.35 3.59 16.08
N CYS A 278 -3.50 2.99 15.26
CA CYS A 278 -2.53 2.00 15.68
C CYS A 278 -1.14 2.34 15.14
N ASN A 279 -0.15 2.47 16.02
CA ASN A 279 1.23 2.46 15.59
C ASN A 279 1.72 1.02 15.45
N LEU A 280 2.54 0.76 14.43
CA LEU A 280 3.00 -0.57 14.08
C LEU A 280 4.50 -0.72 14.27
N ALA A 281 4.90 -1.95 14.60
CA ALA A 281 6.28 -2.40 14.52
C ALA A 281 6.32 -3.86 14.07
N SER A 282 7.43 -4.30 13.48
CA SER A 282 7.60 -5.70 13.07
C SER A 282 8.99 -6.20 13.37
N LEU A 283 9.08 -7.44 13.87
CA LEU A 283 10.32 -8.15 14.18
C LEU A 283 10.76 -8.99 12.99
N ASN A 284 12.04 -8.98 12.66
CA ASN A 284 12.63 -9.81 11.61
C ASN A 284 12.94 -11.20 12.15
N LEU A 285 12.12 -12.20 11.85
CA LEU A 285 12.23 -13.55 12.42
C LEU A 285 13.55 -14.23 12.12
N MET A 286 14.18 -13.97 10.98
CA MET A 286 15.48 -14.55 10.63
C MET A 286 16.61 -14.14 11.58
N LYS A 287 16.50 -12.98 12.25
CA LYS A 287 17.49 -12.51 13.25
C LYS A 287 17.42 -13.27 14.58
N PHE A 288 16.34 -14.03 14.80
CA PHE A 288 16.16 -14.87 15.99
C PHE A 288 16.38 -16.36 15.74
N ARG A 289 16.79 -16.72 14.50
CA ARG A 289 17.24 -18.07 14.17
C ARG A 289 18.71 -18.23 14.53
N ASN A 290 19.04 -19.27 15.29
CA ASN A 290 20.42 -19.68 15.56
C ASN A 290 20.97 -20.48 14.37
N ASP A 291 22.29 -20.61 14.27
CA ASP A 291 22.95 -21.34 13.17
C ASP A 291 22.52 -22.81 13.08
N ASN A 292 22.25 -23.45 14.22
CA ASN A 292 21.72 -24.82 14.28
C ASN A 292 20.22 -24.94 13.88
N GLY A 293 19.56 -23.83 13.55
CA GLY A 293 18.14 -23.79 13.19
C GLY A 293 17.18 -23.69 14.38
N SER A 294 17.65 -23.64 15.64
CA SER A 294 16.78 -23.37 16.79
C SER A 294 16.35 -21.89 16.85
N PHE A 295 15.27 -21.60 17.57
CA PHE A 295 14.76 -20.23 17.73
C PHE A 295 15.27 -19.60 19.03
N HIS A 296 15.77 -18.39 18.99
CA HIS A 296 16.35 -17.71 20.15
C HIS A 296 15.27 -17.03 21.01
N ILE A 297 14.52 -17.84 21.76
CA ILE A 297 13.33 -17.48 22.55
C ILE A 297 13.59 -16.28 23.47
N LYS A 298 14.68 -16.31 24.24
CA LYS A 298 14.99 -15.24 25.22
C LYS A 298 15.16 -13.89 24.55
N ARG A 299 15.92 -13.83 23.46
CA ARG A 299 16.16 -12.59 22.69
C ARG A 299 14.87 -12.11 22.03
N PHE A 300 14.04 -13.02 21.53
CA PHE A 300 12.75 -12.69 20.94
C PHE A 300 11.80 -12.06 21.96
N LYS A 301 11.65 -12.66 23.15
CA LYS A 301 10.84 -12.10 24.25
C LYS A 301 11.33 -10.72 24.68
N GLN A 302 12.64 -10.50 24.75
CA GLN A 302 13.21 -9.20 25.10
C GLN A 302 12.93 -8.16 24.00
N ALA A 303 13.04 -8.53 22.73
CA ALA A 303 12.69 -7.63 21.63
C ALA A 303 11.19 -7.27 21.65
N VAL A 304 10.28 -8.24 21.83
CA VAL A 304 8.85 -8.00 22.01
C VAL A 304 8.60 -6.99 23.15
N ARG A 305 9.25 -7.20 24.30
CA ARG A 305 9.14 -6.30 25.46
C ARG A 305 9.52 -4.86 25.12
N LEU A 306 10.69 -4.68 24.50
CA LEU A 306 11.21 -3.34 24.19
C LEU A 306 10.34 -2.62 23.16
N PHE A 307 9.86 -3.33 22.11
CA PHE A 307 8.99 -2.73 21.11
C PHE A 307 7.60 -2.40 21.67
N ILE A 308 7.01 -3.23 22.54
CA ILE A 308 5.73 -2.91 23.19
C ILE A 308 5.88 -1.65 24.07
N ILE A 309 6.94 -1.52 24.85
CA ILE A 309 7.18 -0.32 25.67
C ILE A 309 7.35 0.92 24.77
N ALA A 310 8.13 0.81 23.69
CA ALA A 310 8.34 1.92 22.76
C ALA A 310 7.03 2.32 22.06
N GLN A 311 6.23 1.37 21.61
CA GLN A 311 4.93 1.64 20.99
C GLN A 311 3.95 2.27 21.98
N GLU A 312 3.97 1.85 23.26
CA GLU A 312 3.16 2.45 24.33
C GLU A 312 3.53 3.92 24.57
N ILE A 313 4.83 4.27 24.54
CA ILE A 313 5.30 5.66 24.64
C ILE A 313 4.77 6.47 23.44
N LEU A 314 4.79 5.93 22.23
CA LEU A 314 4.32 6.62 21.02
C LEU A 314 2.83 6.95 21.03
N VAL A 315 2.00 6.27 21.84
CA VAL A 315 0.57 6.60 21.96
C VAL A 315 0.35 7.98 22.53
N ASP A 316 1.07 8.34 23.59
CA ASP A 316 0.92 9.62 24.29
C ASP A 316 1.78 10.74 23.71
N THR A 317 2.93 10.39 23.09
CA THR A 317 3.81 11.38 22.43
C THR A 317 3.41 11.67 20.99
N GLY A 318 2.45 10.93 20.43
CA GLY A 318 1.98 11.10 19.09
C GLY A 318 0.85 12.12 18.94
N SER A 319 0.57 12.53 17.69
CA SER A 319 -0.58 13.33 17.34
C SER A 319 -1.46 12.69 16.27
N TYR A 320 -2.69 13.19 16.18
CA TYR A 320 -3.77 12.63 15.37
C TYR A 320 -4.55 13.75 14.67
N PRO A 321 -5.14 13.51 13.48
CA PRO A 321 -5.80 14.58 12.70
C PRO A 321 -7.10 15.10 13.32
N GLU A 322 -7.74 14.30 14.19
CA GLU A 322 -9.01 14.62 14.82
C GLU A 322 -8.94 14.40 16.34
N PRO A 323 -9.62 15.22 17.15
CA PRO A 323 -9.59 15.13 18.61
C PRO A 323 -10.14 13.79 19.13
N GLN A 324 -11.17 13.24 18.47
CA GLN A 324 -11.78 11.98 18.87
C GLN A 324 -10.82 10.80 18.65
N ILE A 325 -9.98 10.84 17.60
CA ILE A 325 -8.95 9.81 17.37
C ILE A 325 -7.86 9.90 18.43
N ALA A 326 -7.45 11.11 18.81
CA ALA A 326 -6.49 11.33 19.90
C ALA A 326 -7.03 10.78 21.23
N GLU A 327 -8.29 11.08 21.55
CA GLU A 327 -8.98 10.60 22.74
C GLU A 327 -9.09 9.07 22.78
N ASN A 328 -9.62 8.45 21.72
CA ASN A 328 -9.78 7.00 21.67
C ASN A 328 -8.43 6.28 21.68
N SER A 329 -7.42 6.82 20.98
CA SER A 329 -6.06 6.25 21.02
C SER A 329 -5.49 6.26 22.42
N HIS A 330 -5.68 7.32 23.19
CA HIS A 330 -5.29 7.37 24.60
C HIS A 330 -6.14 6.44 25.48
N ARG A 331 -7.47 6.43 25.32
CA ARG A 331 -8.40 5.66 26.18
C ARG A 331 -8.24 4.15 26.04
N PHE A 332 -7.94 3.64 24.82
CA PHE A 332 -7.83 2.21 24.52
C PHE A 332 -6.40 1.73 24.27
N ARG A 333 -5.50 2.60 23.86
CA ARG A 333 -4.07 2.33 23.66
C ARG A 333 -3.78 1.13 22.75
N PRO A 334 -4.40 1.04 21.55
CA PRO A 334 -4.19 -0.10 20.67
C PRO A 334 -2.79 -0.04 20.00
N LEU A 335 -2.09 -1.15 20.03
CA LEU A 335 -0.78 -1.35 19.44
C LEU A 335 -0.83 -2.45 18.38
N GLY A 336 0.15 -2.45 17.46
CA GLY A 336 0.25 -3.42 16.39
C GLY A 336 1.67 -3.95 16.22
N LEU A 337 2.16 -4.76 17.15
CA LEU A 337 3.41 -5.48 16.98
C LEU A 337 3.17 -6.74 16.13
N GLY A 338 4.01 -6.94 15.12
CA GLY A 338 4.00 -8.11 14.25
C GLY A 338 5.39 -8.64 13.96
N PHE A 339 5.51 -9.40 12.90
CA PHE A 339 6.79 -9.90 12.41
C PHE A 339 6.85 -9.90 10.87
N ALA A 340 8.06 -10.04 10.34
CA ALA A 340 8.37 -10.23 8.94
C ALA A 340 9.29 -11.45 8.77
N ASN A 341 9.44 -11.90 7.53
CA ASN A 341 10.40 -12.93 7.16
C ASN A 341 10.04 -14.35 7.62
N LEU A 342 8.72 -14.62 7.80
CA LEU A 342 8.25 -15.95 8.18
C LEU A 342 8.53 -16.98 7.08
N GLY A 343 8.24 -16.64 5.81
CA GLY A 343 8.48 -17.54 4.68
C GLY A 343 9.96 -17.96 4.59
N SER A 344 10.87 -17.00 4.77
CA SER A 344 12.32 -17.28 4.80
C SER A 344 12.73 -18.13 6.00
N LEU A 345 12.18 -17.88 7.18
CA LEU A 345 12.45 -18.71 8.35
C LEU A 345 12.05 -20.16 8.10
N ILE A 346 10.83 -20.40 7.62
CA ILE A 346 10.32 -21.74 7.32
C ILE A 346 11.21 -22.43 6.26
N MET A 347 11.54 -21.75 5.17
CA MET A 347 12.43 -22.27 4.12
C MET A 347 13.81 -22.61 4.69
N SER A 348 14.42 -21.72 5.51
CA SER A 348 15.73 -21.94 6.12
C SER A 348 15.78 -23.13 7.08
N LEU A 349 14.61 -23.58 7.56
CA LEU A 349 14.42 -24.79 8.36
C LEU A 349 14.21 -26.05 7.48
N ALA A 350 14.32 -25.91 6.17
CA ALA A 350 14.03 -26.95 5.18
C ALA A 350 12.58 -27.47 5.29
N LEU A 351 11.63 -26.60 5.64
CA LEU A 351 10.22 -26.92 5.76
C LEU A 351 9.44 -26.31 4.59
N PRO A 352 8.54 -27.07 3.94
CA PRO A 352 7.61 -26.48 3.00
C PRO A 352 6.68 -25.48 3.71
N TYR A 353 6.38 -24.35 3.07
CA TYR A 353 5.40 -23.39 3.57
C TYR A 353 4.01 -24.04 3.73
N ASP A 354 3.64 -24.91 2.79
CA ASP A 354 2.42 -25.74 2.88
C ASP A 354 2.72 -27.06 3.60
N SER A 355 3.16 -26.99 4.83
CA SER A 355 3.31 -28.18 5.69
C SER A 355 2.68 -27.94 7.05
N GLN A 356 2.25 -29.01 7.70
CA GLN A 356 1.75 -28.92 9.07
C GLN A 356 2.84 -28.39 10.02
N GLN A 357 4.07 -28.85 9.86
CA GLN A 357 5.20 -28.42 10.67
C GLN A 357 5.49 -26.92 10.49
N GLY A 358 5.49 -26.40 9.25
CA GLY A 358 5.65 -24.96 8.97
C GLY A 358 4.56 -24.12 9.63
N ARG A 359 3.30 -24.58 9.57
CA ARG A 359 2.17 -23.90 10.22
C ARG A 359 2.27 -23.91 11.75
N VAL A 360 2.72 -25.01 12.35
CA VAL A 360 2.90 -25.11 13.80
C VAL A 360 4.02 -24.18 14.29
N TRP A 361 5.12 -24.08 13.57
CA TRP A 361 6.18 -23.11 13.85
C TRP A 361 5.64 -21.67 13.82
N ALA A 362 4.90 -21.31 12.79
CA ALA A 362 4.28 -19.99 12.67
C ALA A 362 3.33 -19.70 13.84
N SER A 363 2.50 -20.68 14.20
CA SER A 363 1.56 -20.60 15.35
C SER A 363 2.29 -20.40 16.67
N ALA A 364 3.31 -21.20 16.95
CA ALA A 364 4.03 -21.14 18.21
C ALA A 364 4.79 -19.81 18.40
N ILE A 365 5.42 -19.29 17.32
CA ILE A 365 6.08 -17.98 17.32
C ILE A 365 5.05 -16.87 17.55
N THR A 366 3.89 -16.92 16.88
CA THR A 366 2.81 -15.93 17.05
C THR A 366 2.23 -15.98 18.45
N ALA A 367 2.01 -17.18 18.99
CA ALA A 367 1.56 -17.37 20.36
C ALA A 367 2.56 -16.81 21.38
N LEU A 368 3.86 -17.08 21.20
CA LEU A 368 4.92 -16.53 22.04
C LEU A 368 4.97 -15.01 21.97
N MET A 369 4.86 -14.42 20.78
CA MET A 369 4.87 -12.97 20.57
C MET A 369 3.72 -12.30 21.32
N THR A 370 2.50 -12.73 21.05
CA THR A 370 1.31 -12.06 21.61
C THR A 370 1.14 -12.34 23.11
N GLY A 371 1.43 -13.56 23.58
CA GLY A 371 1.45 -13.87 25.00
C GLY A 371 2.47 -12.99 25.76
N THR A 372 3.68 -12.83 25.21
CA THR A 372 4.68 -11.91 25.77
C THR A 372 4.22 -10.45 25.72
N ALA A 373 3.61 -10.00 24.62
CA ALA A 373 3.11 -8.65 24.48
C ALA A 373 2.03 -8.30 25.52
N TYR A 374 1.07 -9.21 25.75
CA TYR A 374 0.05 -9.01 26.79
C TYR A 374 0.60 -9.15 28.20
N ALA A 375 1.61 -10.00 28.44
CA ALA A 375 2.28 -10.06 29.75
C ALA A 375 2.98 -8.73 30.06
N VAL A 376 3.66 -8.11 29.06
CA VAL A 376 4.25 -6.78 29.19
C VAL A 376 3.19 -5.69 29.38
N SER A 377 2.07 -5.78 28.65
CA SER A 377 0.94 -4.84 28.82
C SER A 377 0.34 -4.90 30.21
N ALA A 378 0.22 -6.10 30.81
CA ALA A 378 -0.21 -6.25 32.20
C ALA A 378 0.82 -5.73 33.22
N GLU A 379 2.12 -5.91 32.94
CA GLU A 379 3.18 -5.34 33.75
C GLU A 379 3.13 -3.80 33.72
N LEU A 380 2.95 -3.21 32.55
CA LEU A 380 2.76 -1.75 32.41
C LEU A 380 1.51 -1.27 33.15
N ALA A 381 0.42 -2.05 33.11
CA ALA A 381 -0.79 -1.76 33.87
C ALA A 381 -0.56 -1.78 35.38
N SER A 382 0.32 -2.64 35.89
CA SER A 382 0.65 -2.68 37.33
C SER A 382 1.33 -1.40 37.84
N VAL A 383 1.94 -0.61 36.94
CA VAL A 383 2.67 0.64 37.29
C VAL A 383 1.89 1.89 36.88
N LYS A 384 1.24 1.86 35.72
CA LYS A 384 0.57 3.02 35.10
C LYS A 384 -0.97 2.94 35.17
N GLY A 385 -1.52 1.84 35.67
CA GLY A 385 -2.94 1.52 35.54
C GLY A 385 -3.31 0.91 34.18
N PRO A 386 -4.43 0.18 34.12
CA PRO A 386 -4.96 -0.34 32.86
C PRO A 386 -5.42 0.79 31.93
N PHE A 387 -5.75 0.47 30.67
CA PHE A 387 -6.35 1.44 29.75
C PHE A 387 -7.71 1.95 30.29
N CYS A 388 -8.10 3.18 29.98
CA CYS A 388 -9.23 3.87 30.64
C CYS A 388 -10.56 3.09 30.62
N GLU A 389 -10.85 2.41 29.50
CA GLU A 389 -12.09 1.66 29.31
C GLU A 389 -12.01 0.18 29.76
N TYR A 390 -10.93 -0.20 30.46
CA TYR A 390 -10.70 -1.59 30.84
C TYR A 390 -11.80 -2.15 31.76
N GLU A 391 -12.16 -1.45 32.81
CA GLU A 391 -13.13 -1.96 33.80
C GLU A 391 -14.51 -2.22 33.15
N LYS A 392 -14.91 -1.36 32.23
CA LYS A 392 -16.14 -1.53 31.43
C LYS A 392 -16.11 -2.80 30.57
N ASN A 393 -14.93 -3.16 30.05
CA ASN A 393 -14.73 -4.27 29.13
C ASN A 393 -14.02 -5.49 29.74
N ARG A 394 -13.72 -5.46 31.05
CA ARG A 394 -12.89 -6.47 31.74
C ARG A 394 -13.33 -7.90 31.48
N SER A 395 -14.62 -8.19 31.62
CA SER A 395 -15.17 -9.54 31.43
C SER A 395 -14.90 -10.04 30.00
N GLU A 396 -15.18 -9.21 29.00
CA GLU A 396 -15.04 -9.60 27.60
C GLU A 396 -13.57 -9.70 27.18
N MET A 397 -12.75 -8.78 27.65
CA MET A 397 -11.29 -8.86 27.40
C MET A 397 -10.70 -10.14 28.01
N MET A 398 -11.04 -10.48 29.25
CA MET A 398 -10.57 -11.71 29.90
C MET A 398 -11.04 -12.97 29.18
N LYS A 399 -12.27 -12.99 28.62
CA LYS A 399 -12.73 -14.09 27.77
C LYS A 399 -11.85 -14.25 26.53
N VAL A 400 -11.54 -13.15 25.83
CA VAL A 400 -10.68 -13.18 24.63
C VAL A 400 -9.28 -13.67 24.99
N ILE A 401 -8.69 -13.18 26.07
CA ILE A 401 -7.36 -13.65 26.54
C ILE A 401 -7.40 -15.15 26.90
N ALA A 402 -8.46 -15.63 27.54
CA ALA A 402 -8.64 -17.05 27.83
C ALA A 402 -8.79 -17.88 26.55
N MET A 403 -9.46 -17.35 25.51
CA MET A 403 -9.54 -18.02 24.20
C MET A 403 -8.15 -18.15 23.56
N HIS A 404 -7.36 -17.08 23.51
CA HIS A 404 -5.98 -17.12 23.01
C HIS A 404 -5.12 -18.13 23.77
N ARG A 405 -5.19 -18.11 25.12
CA ARG A 405 -4.47 -19.04 25.98
C ARG A 405 -4.85 -20.49 25.68
N ARG A 406 -6.15 -20.80 25.54
CA ARG A 406 -6.62 -22.15 25.20
C ARG A 406 -6.02 -22.64 23.89
N HIS A 407 -6.04 -21.81 22.83
CA HIS A 407 -5.43 -22.19 21.55
C HIS A 407 -3.92 -22.46 21.67
N ALA A 408 -3.19 -21.78 22.57
CA ALA A 408 -1.79 -22.09 22.81
C ALA A 408 -1.57 -23.48 23.43
N TYR A 409 -2.51 -23.93 24.26
CA TYR A 409 -2.49 -25.29 24.79
C TYR A 409 -2.92 -26.36 23.78
N ASP A 410 -3.73 -25.98 22.79
CA ASP A 410 -4.18 -26.85 21.70
C ASP A 410 -3.13 -27.02 20.57
N LEU A 411 -1.94 -26.37 20.67
CA LEU A 411 -0.88 -26.50 19.68
C LEU A 411 -0.34 -27.94 19.64
N PRO A 412 -0.18 -28.52 18.42
CA PRO A 412 0.33 -29.90 18.27
C PRO A 412 1.78 -30.06 18.74
N GLU A 413 2.02 -30.93 19.71
CA GLU A 413 3.36 -31.15 20.28
C GLU A 413 4.32 -31.80 19.28
N MET A 414 3.83 -32.71 18.44
CA MET A 414 4.64 -33.52 17.52
C MET A 414 5.46 -32.70 16.51
N HIS A 415 5.06 -31.48 16.18
CA HIS A 415 5.68 -30.69 15.12
C HIS A 415 6.31 -29.38 15.60
N CYS A 416 6.32 -29.15 16.92
CA CYS A 416 6.89 -27.96 17.54
C CYS A 416 8.12 -28.30 18.38
N PRO A 417 9.21 -27.53 18.33
CA PRO A 417 10.26 -27.66 19.34
C PRO A 417 9.68 -27.49 20.75
N GLU A 418 10.04 -28.39 21.66
CA GLU A 418 9.49 -28.44 23.01
C GLU A 418 9.72 -27.13 23.77
N ASP A 419 10.90 -26.55 23.63
CA ASP A 419 11.28 -25.27 24.26
C ASP A 419 10.42 -24.11 23.76
N LEU A 420 10.12 -24.03 22.46
CA LEU A 420 9.30 -23.02 21.85
C LEU A 420 7.83 -23.16 22.28
N LEU A 421 7.32 -24.39 22.27
CA LEU A 421 5.95 -24.69 22.71
C LEU A 421 5.74 -24.34 24.19
N SER A 422 6.67 -24.78 25.04
CA SER A 422 6.65 -24.45 26.48
C SER A 422 6.72 -22.96 26.73
N ALA A 423 7.58 -22.24 25.98
CA ALA A 423 7.70 -20.79 26.11
C ALA A 423 6.41 -20.06 25.68
N ALA A 424 5.72 -20.55 24.63
CA ALA A 424 4.45 -19.99 24.18
C ALA A 424 3.34 -20.20 25.24
N LYS A 425 3.18 -21.40 25.77
CA LYS A 425 2.24 -21.71 26.86
C LYS A 425 2.50 -20.83 28.10
N ASN A 426 3.75 -20.77 28.54
CA ASN A 426 4.17 -19.94 29.69
C ASN A 426 3.93 -18.44 29.47
N ALA A 427 4.11 -17.93 28.26
CA ALA A 427 3.86 -16.53 27.97
C ALA A 427 2.37 -16.16 28.14
N TRP A 428 1.46 -17.06 27.70
CA TRP A 428 0.03 -16.87 27.88
C TRP A 428 -0.43 -17.06 29.33
N ASP A 429 0.21 -17.96 30.10
CA ASP A 429 -0.05 -18.08 31.53
C ASP A 429 0.33 -16.79 32.26
N GLN A 430 1.54 -16.25 32.00
CA GLN A 430 1.98 -14.98 32.54
C GLN A 430 1.05 -13.83 32.17
N ALA A 431 0.60 -13.77 30.89
CA ALA A 431 -0.34 -12.75 30.43
C ALA A 431 -1.68 -12.85 31.18
N PHE A 432 -2.25 -14.07 31.30
CA PHE A 432 -3.52 -14.28 31.97
C PHE A 432 -3.46 -13.97 33.46
N ASP A 433 -2.43 -14.46 34.16
CA ASP A 433 -2.28 -14.29 35.62
C ASP A 433 -2.03 -12.83 36.00
N ALA A 434 -1.10 -12.16 35.29
CA ALA A 434 -0.82 -10.74 35.51
C ALA A 434 -2.03 -9.87 35.12
N GLY A 435 -2.68 -10.16 33.99
CA GLY A 435 -3.85 -9.41 33.52
C GLY A 435 -5.07 -9.57 34.43
N SER A 436 -5.27 -10.76 35.01
CA SER A 436 -6.32 -10.99 36.00
C SER A 436 -6.14 -10.11 37.25
N LYS A 437 -4.89 -9.85 37.64
CA LYS A 437 -4.52 -9.10 38.82
C LYS A 437 -4.49 -7.59 38.60
N PHE A 438 -3.91 -7.13 37.47
CA PHE A 438 -3.59 -5.72 37.23
C PHE A 438 -4.38 -5.10 36.05
N GLY A 439 -5.11 -5.92 35.28
CA GLY A 439 -5.64 -5.51 33.99
C GLY A 439 -4.56 -5.41 32.92
N TYR A 440 -4.90 -4.77 31.78
CA TYR A 440 -3.97 -4.55 30.67
C TYR A 440 -3.86 -3.07 30.34
N ARG A 441 -2.66 -2.62 30.00
CA ARG A 441 -2.40 -1.23 29.56
C ARG A 441 -2.93 -0.98 28.15
N ASN A 442 -3.07 -2.02 27.33
CA ASN A 442 -3.41 -1.94 25.92
C ASN A 442 -4.59 -2.86 25.59
N ALA A 443 -5.62 -2.33 24.94
CA ALA A 443 -6.78 -3.12 24.50
C ALA A 443 -6.42 -4.08 23.36
N GLN A 444 -5.42 -3.73 22.54
CA GLN A 444 -4.86 -4.56 21.47
C GLN A 444 -3.34 -4.40 21.46
N THR A 445 -2.60 -5.48 21.15
CA THR A 445 -1.12 -5.46 21.17
C THR A 445 -0.48 -5.90 19.85
N THR A 446 -1.09 -6.81 19.09
CA THR A 446 -0.45 -7.45 17.95
C THR A 446 -1.34 -7.49 16.71
N VAL A 447 -0.69 -7.34 15.55
CA VAL A 447 -1.25 -7.53 14.21
C VAL A 447 -0.17 -8.14 13.29
N LEU A 448 -0.54 -8.73 12.16
CA LEU A 448 0.44 -9.04 11.11
C LEU A 448 0.28 -8.07 9.96
N ALA A 449 1.12 -7.03 9.98
CA ALA A 449 1.18 -6.01 8.94
C ALA A 449 1.90 -6.55 7.67
N PRO A 450 1.66 -5.94 6.49
CA PRO A 450 2.29 -6.39 5.24
C PRO A 450 3.80 -6.17 5.21
N THR A 451 4.37 -5.30 6.04
CA THR A 451 5.82 -5.00 6.18
C THR A 451 6.55 -4.68 4.86
N GLY A 452 5.86 -4.11 3.86
CA GLY A 452 6.44 -3.87 2.54
C GLY A 452 7.71 -3.00 2.60
N THR A 453 7.58 -1.74 3.04
CA THR A 453 8.69 -0.78 3.11
C THR A 453 9.72 -1.16 4.16
N ILE A 454 9.28 -1.49 5.38
CA ILE A 454 10.19 -1.82 6.49
C ILE A 454 10.85 -3.19 6.33
N GLY A 455 10.24 -4.11 5.57
CA GLY A 455 10.86 -5.37 5.20
C GLY A 455 12.13 -5.16 4.37
N PHE A 456 12.11 -4.23 3.41
CA PHE A 456 13.33 -3.84 2.67
C PHE A 456 14.38 -3.19 3.58
N MET A 457 13.97 -2.33 4.52
CA MET A 457 14.87 -1.70 5.49
C MET A 457 15.55 -2.74 6.39
N MET A 458 14.88 -3.84 6.69
CA MET A 458 15.40 -4.95 7.50
C MET A 458 16.06 -6.06 6.68
N ASP A 459 16.25 -5.89 5.38
CA ASP A 459 16.80 -6.92 4.46
C ASP A 459 16.00 -8.24 4.48
N CYS A 460 14.69 -8.18 4.62
CA CYS A 460 13.84 -9.36 4.59
C CYS A 460 13.65 -9.88 3.16
N ASP A 461 13.85 -11.18 2.94
CA ASP A 461 13.52 -11.82 1.66
C ASP A 461 12.02 -12.02 1.48
N THR A 462 11.28 -12.26 2.58
CA THR A 462 9.81 -12.35 2.59
C THR A 462 9.18 -11.33 3.54
N THR A 463 7.96 -10.90 3.25
CA THR A 463 7.26 -9.84 3.98
C THR A 463 6.13 -10.41 4.84
N GLY A 464 5.96 -9.91 6.07
CA GLY A 464 4.91 -10.34 6.99
C GLY A 464 4.85 -11.87 7.15
N VAL A 465 3.67 -12.41 6.96
CA VAL A 465 3.35 -13.85 7.00
C VAL A 465 3.43 -14.51 5.61
N GLU A 466 3.82 -13.73 4.58
CA GLU A 466 3.83 -14.20 3.21
C GLU A 466 4.93 -15.26 2.97
N PRO A 467 4.68 -16.26 2.09
CA PRO A 467 5.76 -17.04 1.50
C PRO A 467 6.55 -16.16 0.53
N ASP A 468 7.62 -16.69 -0.04
CA ASP A 468 8.26 -15.97 -1.14
C ASP A 468 7.33 -15.88 -2.36
N ILE A 469 7.35 -14.74 -3.04
CA ILE A 469 6.59 -14.53 -4.28
C ILE A 469 7.22 -15.37 -5.41
N ALA A 470 8.54 -15.36 -5.51
CA ALA A 470 9.37 -16.11 -6.40
C ALA A 470 10.81 -16.11 -5.88
N LEU A 471 11.59 -17.16 -6.13
CA LEU A 471 13.00 -17.22 -5.72
C LEU A 471 13.85 -16.11 -6.37
N VAL A 472 13.47 -15.70 -7.58
CA VAL A 472 14.04 -14.54 -8.29
C VAL A 472 12.96 -13.53 -8.56
N LYS A 473 13.12 -12.30 -8.06
CA LYS A 473 12.18 -11.20 -8.17
C LYS A 473 12.80 -10.03 -8.92
N PHE A 474 11.98 -9.33 -9.72
CA PHE A 474 12.38 -8.11 -10.40
C PHE A 474 11.55 -6.95 -9.87
N LYS A 475 12.20 -5.98 -9.24
CA LYS A 475 11.56 -4.78 -8.71
C LYS A 475 11.85 -3.59 -9.60
N LEU A 476 10.78 -2.93 -10.07
CA LEU A 476 10.89 -1.66 -10.76
C LEU A 476 11.22 -0.56 -9.75
N LEU A 477 12.34 0.12 -9.92
CA LEU A 477 12.76 1.24 -9.09
C LEU A 477 12.07 2.53 -9.55
N ALA A 478 11.90 3.48 -8.64
CA ALA A 478 11.27 4.78 -8.92
C ALA A 478 11.98 5.58 -10.03
N GLY A 479 13.25 5.30 -10.30
CA GLY A 479 14.04 5.87 -11.40
C GLY A 479 13.99 5.09 -12.73
N GLY A 480 13.09 4.09 -12.87
CA GLY A 480 12.93 3.31 -14.11
C GLY A 480 13.92 2.14 -14.28
N GLY A 481 14.83 1.90 -13.33
CA GLY A 481 15.71 0.73 -13.31
C GLY A 481 15.02 -0.52 -12.75
N MET A 482 15.50 -1.72 -13.11
CA MET A 482 15.05 -3.00 -12.54
C MET A 482 16.13 -3.58 -11.63
N LEU A 483 15.76 -3.90 -10.37
CA LEU A 483 16.61 -4.61 -9.42
C LEU A 483 16.24 -6.09 -9.41
N LYS A 484 17.19 -6.97 -9.71
CA LYS A 484 17.07 -8.43 -9.53
C LYS A 484 17.38 -8.77 -8.07
N ILE A 485 16.46 -9.47 -7.41
CA ILE A 485 16.61 -9.93 -6.02
C ILE A 485 16.49 -11.47 -6.03
N VAL A 486 17.49 -12.15 -5.52
CA VAL A 486 17.52 -13.62 -5.36
C VAL A 486 17.36 -13.94 -3.88
N ASN A 487 16.55 -14.96 -3.56
CA ASN A 487 16.30 -15.38 -2.19
C ASN A 487 17.56 -15.95 -1.54
N ARG A 488 18.01 -15.34 -0.45
CA ARG A 488 19.26 -15.68 0.27
C ARG A 488 19.13 -16.87 1.22
N THR A 489 17.91 -17.38 1.44
CA THR A 489 17.68 -18.53 2.33
C THR A 489 17.79 -19.88 1.62
N VAL A 490 17.83 -19.91 0.29
CA VAL A 490 17.96 -21.14 -0.50
C VAL A 490 19.22 -21.93 -0.14
N PRO A 491 20.44 -21.35 -0.09
CA PRO A 491 21.64 -22.08 0.33
C PRO A 491 21.50 -22.71 1.72
N MET A 492 20.93 -21.99 2.68
CA MET A 492 20.72 -22.48 4.06
C MET A 492 19.79 -23.70 4.12
N ALA A 493 18.73 -23.66 3.28
CA ALA A 493 17.80 -24.79 3.17
C ALA A 493 18.46 -26.01 2.55
N LEU A 494 19.24 -25.84 1.49
CA LEU A 494 19.95 -26.92 0.82
C LEU A 494 21.02 -27.56 1.73
N GLU A 495 21.78 -26.75 2.48
CA GLU A 495 22.73 -27.25 3.49
C GLU A 495 22.02 -28.11 4.52
N ARG A 496 20.87 -27.68 5.05
CA ARG A 496 20.08 -28.43 6.03
C ARG A 496 19.48 -29.71 5.45
N LEU A 497 19.22 -29.75 4.15
CA LEU A 497 18.79 -30.96 3.41
C LEU A 497 19.92 -31.92 3.08
N GLY A 498 21.18 -31.56 3.42
CA GLY A 498 22.36 -32.42 3.29
C GLY A 498 23.02 -32.38 1.91
N TYR A 499 22.86 -31.28 1.14
CA TYR A 499 23.63 -31.07 -0.10
C TYR A 499 25.03 -30.57 0.19
N SER A 500 26.00 -30.99 -0.65
CA SER A 500 27.38 -30.50 -0.55
C SER A 500 27.50 -29.03 -1.02
N PRO A 501 28.59 -28.34 -0.63
CA PRO A 501 28.82 -26.96 -1.10
C PRO A 501 28.86 -26.83 -2.63
N GLU A 502 29.35 -27.84 -3.34
CA GLU A 502 29.41 -27.90 -4.80
C GLU A 502 28.04 -28.04 -5.42
N GLU A 503 27.19 -28.93 -4.89
CA GLU A 503 25.79 -29.11 -5.32
C GLU A 503 24.96 -27.83 -5.05
N ILE A 504 25.14 -27.22 -3.87
CA ILE A 504 24.47 -25.94 -3.52
C ILE A 504 24.84 -24.86 -4.52
N LYS A 505 26.12 -24.75 -4.89
CA LYS A 505 26.57 -23.77 -5.87
C LYS A 505 25.94 -24.02 -7.23
N GLU A 506 25.93 -25.23 -7.72
CA GLU A 506 25.36 -25.60 -9.02
C GLU A 506 23.83 -25.31 -9.07
N ILE A 507 23.11 -25.63 -8.00
CA ILE A 507 21.67 -25.32 -7.86
C ILE A 507 21.45 -23.82 -7.87
N CYS A 508 22.24 -23.04 -7.11
CA CYS A 508 22.13 -21.58 -7.06
C CYS A 508 22.46 -20.93 -8.42
N ASP A 509 23.51 -21.39 -9.10
CA ASP A 509 23.87 -20.93 -10.45
C ASP A 509 22.76 -21.22 -11.47
N THR A 510 22.04 -22.34 -11.30
CA THR A 510 20.87 -22.67 -12.12
C THR A 510 19.69 -21.73 -11.85
N ILE A 511 19.40 -21.41 -10.58
CA ILE A 511 18.37 -20.44 -10.22
C ILE A 511 18.68 -19.06 -10.82
N ASP A 512 19.94 -18.66 -10.79
CA ASP A 512 20.40 -17.39 -11.37
C ASP A 512 20.25 -17.34 -12.90
N ARG A 513 20.49 -18.44 -13.58
CA ARG A 513 20.38 -18.54 -15.03
C ARG A 513 18.93 -18.69 -15.50
N ASP A 514 18.20 -19.63 -14.90
CA ASP A 514 16.91 -20.11 -15.41
C ASP A 514 15.72 -19.48 -14.68
N ASN A 515 15.96 -18.71 -13.59
CA ASN A 515 14.97 -18.12 -12.69
C ASN A 515 14.02 -19.14 -12.03
N THR A 516 14.37 -20.43 -12.03
CA THR A 516 13.64 -21.51 -11.37
C THR A 516 14.61 -22.54 -10.77
N ILE A 517 14.17 -23.21 -9.71
CA ILE A 517 14.90 -24.31 -9.09
C ILE A 517 14.48 -25.68 -9.65
N GLU A 518 13.34 -25.75 -10.36
CA GLU A 518 12.72 -27.00 -10.78
C GLU A 518 13.60 -27.81 -11.77
N SER A 519 14.45 -27.11 -12.52
CA SER A 519 15.38 -27.70 -13.48
C SER A 519 16.79 -27.90 -12.94
N ALA A 520 17.04 -27.63 -11.65
CA ALA A 520 18.39 -27.67 -11.08
C ALA A 520 18.93 -29.09 -11.04
N PRO A 521 20.13 -29.34 -11.60
CA PRO A 521 20.77 -30.65 -11.56
C PRO A 521 21.04 -31.08 -10.10
N GLY A 522 20.89 -32.38 -9.81
CA GLY A 522 21.17 -32.95 -8.49
C GLY A 522 20.10 -32.67 -7.42
N LEU A 523 19.13 -31.75 -7.66
CA LEU A 523 18.07 -31.50 -6.71
C LEU A 523 17.05 -32.64 -6.67
N ARG A 524 16.86 -33.23 -5.50
CA ARG A 524 15.93 -34.35 -5.29
C ARG A 524 14.49 -33.82 -5.36
N SER A 525 13.61 -34.53 -6.06
CA SER A 525 12.20 -34.13 -6.28
C SER A 525 11.40 -33.99 -4.97
N GLU A 526 11.71 -34.76 -3.94
CA GLU A 526 11.12 -34.71 -2.61
C GLU A 526 11.41 -33.41 -1.85
N HIS A 527 12.47 -32.68 -2.22
CA HIS A 527 12.86 -31.41 -1.62
C HIS A 527 12.26 -30.18 -2.32
N LEU A 528 11.72 -30.35 -3.54
CA LEU A 528 11.11 -29.25 -4.29
C LEU A 528 10.04 -28.47 -3.49
N PRO A 529 9.15 -29.12 -2.69
CA PRO A 529 8.13 -28.40 -1.92
C PRO A 529 8.68 -27.33 -0.95
N VAL A 530 9.92 -27.47 -0.49
CA VAL A 530 10.58 -26.50 0.41
C VAL A 530 10.75 -25.14 -0.29
N PHE A 531 10.92 -25.16 -1.60
CA PHE A 531 11.23 -24.00 -2.45
C PHE A 531 10.01 -23.49 -3.24
N ASP A 532 8.80 -24.03 -2.99
CA ASP A 532 7.60 -23.55 -3.62
C ASP A 532 7.32 -22.09 -3.21
N CYS A 533 6.98 -21.28 -4.20
CA CYS A 533 6.68 -19.86 -4.04
C CYS A 533 5.20 -19.57 -4.29
N ALA A 534 4.76 -18.34 -4.03
CA ALA A 534 3.37 -17.93 -4.22
C ALA A 534 2.93 -18.02 -5.70
N PHE A 535 3.85 -17.74 -6.64
CA PHE A 535 3.60 -17.84 -8.08
C PHE A 535 4.55 -18.82 -8.76
N LYS A 536 4.10 -19.36 -9.89
CA LYS A 536 4.94 -20.19 -10.76
C LYS A 536 6.12 -19.38 -11.29
N ALA A 537 7.31 -19.96 -11.25
CA ALA A 537 8.46 -19.39 -11.96
C ALA A 537 8.24 -19.49 -13.49
N LYS A 538 8.92 -18.63 -14.24
CA LYS A 538 8.88 -18.70 -15.70
C LYS A 538 9.37 -20.08 -16.20
N GLY A 539 8.51 -20.80 -16.91
CA GLY A 539 8.79 -22.17 -17.34
C GLY A 539 8.65 -23.23 -16.25
N GLY A 540 8.36 -22.85 -14.99
CA GLY A 540 8.06 -23.76 -13.89
C GLY A 540 6.61 -24.21 -13.87
N LYS A 541 6.33 -25.25 -13.08
CA LYS A 541 4.98 -25.82 -12.91
C LYS A 541 4.48 -25.66 -11.48
N ARG A 542 5.38 -25.49 -10.51
CA ARG A 542 5.09 -25.53 -9.08
C ARG A 542 4.75 -24.14 -8.54
N HIS A 543 3.81 -24.11 -7.61
CA HIS A 543 3.48 -22.94 -6.78
C HIS A 543 2.72 -23.41 -5.54
N ILE A 544 2.61 -22.55 -4.54
CA ILE A 544 1.81 -22.79 -3.34
C ILE A 544 0.33 -22.66 -3.70
N HIS A 545 -0.46 -23.70 -3.42
CA HIS A 545 -1.90 -23.68 -3.66
C HIS A 545 -2.60 -22.69 -2.73
N TYR A 546 -3.69 -22.05 -3.17
CA TYR A 546 -4.40 -21.01 -2.40
C TYR A 546 -4.88 -21.49 -1.03
N THR A 547 -5.25 -22.76 -0.88
CA THR A 547 -5.67 -23.34 0.40
C THR A 547 -4.54 -23.33 1.44
N ALA A 548 -3.28 -23.42 1.03
CA ALA A 548 -2.14 -23.34 1.94
C ALA A 548 -2.01 -21.93 2.56
N HIS A 549 -2.28 -20.90 1.76
CA HIS A 549 -2.32 -19.51 2.25
C HIS A 549 -3.43 -19.34 3.31
N LEU A 550 -4.64 -19.87 3.06
CA LEU A 550 -5.76 -19.83 4.03
C LEU A 550 -5.42 -20.60 5.31
N LYS A 551 -4.86 -21.81 5.18
CA LYS A 551 -4.46 -22.65 6.33
C LYS A 551 -3.35 -22.00 7.16
N MET A 552 -2.40 -21.31 6.55
CA MET A 552 -1.36 -20.56 7.28
C MET A 552 -1.99 -19.40 8.07
N MET A 553 -2.91 -18.63 7.46
CA MET A 553 -3.64 -17.59 8.19
C MET A 553 -4.44 -18.18 9.36
N ALA A 554 -5.16 -19.28 9.13
CA ALA A 554 -5.96 -19.96 10.16
C ALA A 554 -5.09 -20.46 11.33
N ALA A 555 -3.87 -20.89 11.04
CA ALA A 555 -2.93 -21.34 12.05
C ALA A 555 -2.45 -20.21 12.98
N VAL A 556 -2.26 -18.99 12.48
CA VAL A 556 -1.74 -17.87 13.27
C VAL A 556 -2.82 -16.94 13.82
N GLN A 557 -4.00 -16.87 13.18
CA GLN A 557 -5.10 -15.96 13.56
C GLN A 557 -5.54 -16.10 15.03
N PRO A 558 -5.66 -17.31 15.63
CA PRO A 558 -6.10 -17.46 17.02
C PRO A 558 -5.17 -16.84 18.07
N PHE A 559 -3.97 -16.41 17.65
CA PHE A 559 -2.96 -15.82 18.55
C PHE A 559 -2.81 -14.32 18.36
N LEU A 560 -3.53 -13.68 17.44
CA LEU A 560 -3.43 -12.25 17.17
C LEU A 560 -4.62 -11.49 17.74
N SER A 561 -4.34 -10.42 18.48
CA SER A 561 -5.38 -9.54 19.00
C SER A 561 -6.07 -8.74 17.89
N GLY A 562 -5.31 -8.27 16.90
CA GLY A 562 -5.84 -7.71 15.66
C GLY A 562 -6.09 -8.77 14.58
N ALA A 563 -5.69 -8.50 13.35
CA ALA A 563 -5.89 -9.38 12.21
C ALA A 563 -4.61 -9.53 11.36
N ILE A 564 -4.75 -10.04 10.15
CA ILE A 564 -3.63 -10.42 9.27
C ILE A 564 -3.79 -9.72 7.93
N SER A 565 -2.77 -9.01 7.51
CA SER A 565 -2.60 -8.60 6.12
C SER A 565 -1.89 -9.71 5.37
N LYS A 566 -2.64 -10.42 4.55
CA LYS A 566 -2.10 -11.46 3.67
C LYS A 566 -2.90 -11.55 2.38
N THR A 567 -2.18 -11.66 1.29
CA THR A 567 -2.76 -11.91 -0.02
C THR A 567 -2.88 -13.42 -0.28
N ILE A 568 -4.05 -13.88 -0.63
CA ILE A 568 -4.25 -15.21 -1.19
C ILE A 568 -3.92 -15.13 -2.68
N ASN A 569 -2.75 -15.64 -3.05
CA ASN A 569 -2.31 -15.62 -4.43
C ASN A 569 -2.92 -16.78 -5.20
N MET A 570 -3.51 -16.48 -6.36
CA MET A 570 -4.08 -17.45 -7.28
C MET A 570 -3.49 -17.30 -8.68
N PRO A 571 -3.31 -18.39 -9.43
CA PRO A 571 -2.81 -18.32 -10.80
C PRO A 571 -3.84 -17.68 -11.73
N ASN A 572 -3.39 -17.28 -12.94
CA ASN A 572 -4.24 -16.59 -13.91
C ASN A 572 -5.45 -17.44 -14.35
N GLU A 573 -5.29 -18.74 -14.41
CA GLU A 573 -6.35 -19.70 -14.74
C GLU A 573 -7.42 -19.89 -13.67
N ALA A 574 -7.24 -19.32 -12.46
CA ALA A 574 -8.21 -19.45 -11.37
C ALA A 574 -9.59 -18.91 -11.75
N THR A 575 -10.61 -19.69 -11.43
CA THR A 575 -12.01 -19.43 -11.74
C THR A 575 -12.72 -18.64 -10.65
N ALA A 576 -13.90 -18.09 -10.96
CA ALA A 576 -14.76 -17.45 -9.95
C ALA A 576 -15.23 -18.45 -8.89
N ASP A 577 -15.46 -19.72 -9.27
CA ASP A 577 -15.89 -20.78 -8.35
C ASP A 577 -14.79 -21.13 -7.33
N GLU A 578 -13.52 -21.12 -7.74
CA GLU A 578 -12.39 -21.31 -6.81
C GLU A 578 -12.27 -20.14 -5.84
N ILE A 579 -12.49 -18.90 -6.30
CA ILE A 579 -12.51 -17.70 -5.45
C ILE A 579 -13.70 -17.75 -4.48
N PHE A 580 -14.88 -18.12 -4.96
CA PHE A 580 -16.07 -18.35 -4.12
C PHE A 580 -15.79 -19.39 -3.02
N SER A 581 -15.19 -20.52 -3.42
CA SER A 581 -14.82 -21.58 -2.48
C SER A 581 -13.79 -21.11 -1.44
N ALA A 582 -12.78 -20.32 -1.87
CA ALA A 582 -11.78 -19.76 -0.97
C ALA A 582 -12.40 -18.82 0.08
N TYR A 583 -13.38 -18.02 -0.30
CA TYR A 583 -14.09 -17.16 0.65
C TYR A 583 -14.91 -17.98 1.68
N LEU A 584 -15.63 -19.01 1.26
CA LEU A 584 -16.36 -19.89 2.18
C LEU A 584 -15.41 -20.68 3.09
N GLU A 585 -14.29 -21.17 2.55
CA GLU A 585 -13.27 -21.85 3.36
C GLU A 585 -12.66 -20.90 4.40
N GLY A 586 -12.37 -19.64 4.03
CA GLY A 586 -11.88 -18.62 4.95
C GLY A 586 -12.83 -18.38 6.13
N TRP A 587 -14.12 -18.33 5.88
CA TRP A 587 -15.14 -18.25 6.94
C TRP A 587 -15.14 -19.49 7.87
N LYS A 588 -15.17 -20.68 7.28
CA LYS A 588 -15.15 -21.96 8.04
C LYS A 588 -13.90 -22.13 8.88
N LEU A 589 -12.77 -21.61 8.40
CA LEU A 589 -11.50 -21.58 9.12
C LEU A 589 -11.43 -20.50 10.21
N GLY A 590 -12.46 -19.66 10.36
CA GLY A 590 -12.52 -18.61 11.37
C GLY A 590 -11.59 -17.45 11.12
N LEU A 591 -11.31 -17.12 9.87
CA LEU A 591 -10.52 -15.94 9.49
C LEU A 591 -11.32 -14.66 9.72
N LYS A 592 -10.62 -13.54 9.96
CA LYS A 592 -11.23 -12.21 10.09
C LYS A 592 -11.41 -11.51 8.74
N ALA A 593 -10.51 -11.73 7.80
CA ALA A 593 -10.59 -11.16 6.44
C ALA A 593 -9.87 -12.05 5.44
N VAL A 594 -10.28 -11.97 4.17
CA VAL A 594 -9.61 -12.61 3.03
C VAL A 594 -9.56 -11.62 1.87
N ALA A 595 -8.35 -11.38 1.38
CA ALA A 595 -8.09 -10.62 0.16
C ALA A 595 -7.39 -11.54 -0.85
N ILE A 596 -7.92 -11.61 -2.07
CA ILE A 596 -7.41 -12.50 -3.12
C ILE A 596 -6.78 -11.67 -4.22
N TYR A 597 -5.64 -12.12 -4.71
CA TYR A 597 -4.99 -11.58 -5.88
C TYR A 597 -4.79 -12.70 -6.90
N ARG A 598 -5.49 -12.61 -8.03
CA ARG A 598 -5.30 -13.51 -9.18
C ARG A 598 -4.28 -12.87 -10.12
N ASP A 599 -3.30 -13.66 -10.55
CA ASP A 599 -2.31 -13.18 -11.52
C ASP A 599 -2.99 -12.69 -12.81
N GLY A 600 -2.56 -11.52 -13.29
CA GLY A 600 -3.16 -10.91 -14.48
C GLY A 600 -4.52 -10.20 -14.26
N SER A 601 -5.03 -10.08 -13.03
CA SER A 601 -6.26 -9.32 -12.76
C SER A 601 -6.12 -7.81 -13.00
N LYS A 602 -4.88 -7.28 -12.99
CA LYS A 602 -4.56 -5.90 -13.39
C LYS A 602 -3.47 -5.89 -14.45
N MET A 603 -3.63 -5.07 -15.49
CA MET A 603 -2.63 -4.95 -16.55
C MET A 603 -1.31 -4.32 -16.07
N LEU A 604 -1.37 -3.46 -15.04
CA LEU A 604 -0.20 -2.85 -14.41
C LEU A 604 0.08 -3.52 -13.06
N GLN A 605 1.11 -4.35 -13.00
CA GLN A 605 1.53 -5.05 -11.78
C GLN A 605 2.79 -4.42 -11.20
N PRO A 606 2.84 -4.10 -9.88
CA PRO A 606 4.01 -3.47 -9.24
C PRO A 606 5.21 -4.43 -9.06
N VAL A 607 4.98 -5.74 -9.01
CA VAL A 607 6.02 -6.79 -8.93
C VAL A 607 5.73 -7.83 -10.00
N ASN A 608 6.71 -8.13 -10.84
CA ASN A 608 6.60 -9.13 -11.90
C ASN A 608 7.58 -10.29 -11.65
N VAL A 609 7.11 -11.51 -11.88
CA VAL A 609 7.92 -12.71 -12.00
C VAL A 609 8.59 -12.76 -13.39
N GLU A 610 8.04 -12.03 -14.35
CA GLU A 610 8.57 -11.90 -15.71
C GLU A 610 9.05 -10.48 -16.01
N ARG A 611 10.12 -10.38 -16.77
CA ARG A 611 10.52 -9.15 -17.45
C ARG A 611 9.51 -8.88 -18.57
N LYS A 612 8.42 -8.13 -18.31
CA LYS A 612 7.56 -7.65 -19.39
C LYS A 612 8.37 -6.64 -20.21
N GLU A 613 8.93 -7.09 -21.31
CA GLU A 613 9.33 -6.19 -22.39
C GLU A 613 8.03 -5.53 -22.88
N GLY A 614 7.98 -4.20 -22.76
CA GLY A 614 6.81 -3.43 -23.20
C GLY A 614 6.42 -3.86 -24.62
N ALA A 615 5.11 -4.00 -24.84
CA ALA A 615 4.53 -4.38 -26.12
C ALA A 615 4.95 -3.41 -27.23
N ARG A 616 6.14 -3.61 -27.78
CA ARG A 616 6.57 -3.08 -29.07
C ARG A 616 6.29 -4.16 -30.10
N LYS A 617 5.44 -3.81 -31.07
CA LYS A 617 5.19 -4.60 -32.28
C LYS A 617 6.53 -5.11 -32.83
N LYS A 618 6.65 -6.43 -32.96
CA LYS A 618 7.75 -7.08 -33.67
C LYS A 618 7.92 -6.49 -35.07
N LYS A 619 8.99 -5.77 -35.28
CA LYS A 619 9.74 -5.81 -36.55
C LYS A 619 11.09 -6.44 -36.21
N SER A 620 11.35 -7.53 -36.90
CA SER A 620 12.60 -8.29 -36.85
C SER A 620 13.78 -7.37 -37.21
N GLU A 621 14.72 -7.21 -36.27
CA GLU A 621 16.11 -6.90 -36.60
C GLU A 621 17.01 -7.40 -35.47
N GLU A 622 18.16 -7.91 -35.84
CA GLU A 622 19.13 -8.67 -35.06
C GLU A 622 19.62 -7.96 -33.80
N SER A 623 19.67 -8.71 -32.70
CA SER A 623 20.15 -8.26 -31.40
C SER A 623 21.67 -8.03 -31.39
N GLN A 624 22.09 -6.77 -31.26
CA GLN A 624 23.44 -6.42 -30.81
C GLN A 624 23.49 -6.32 -29.27
N PRO A 625 24.61 -6.62 -28.63
CA PRO A 625 24.74 -6.63 -27.18
C PRO A 625 24.62 -5.22 -26.59
N ILE A 626 23.89 -5.09 -25.47
CA ILE A 626 23.68 -3.84 -24.75
C ILE A 626 25.02 -3.35 -24.21
N SER A 627 25.62 -2.37 -24.89
CA SER A 627 26.77 -1.62 -24.38
C SER A 627 26.31 -0.71 -23.22
N ARG A 628 27.18 -0.51 -22.21
CA ARG A 628 26.97 0.50 -21.16
C ARG A 628 26.67 1.85 -21.81
N PRO A 629 25.78 2.71 -21.25
CA PRO A 629 25.49 4.02 -21.84
C PRO A 629 26.80 4.79 -22.02
N PHE A 630 27.15 5.03 -23.25
CA PHE A 630 28.37 5.76 -23.62
C PHE A 630 28.01 7.20 -23.87
N ARG A 631 28.69 8.12 -23.21
CA ARG A 631 28.52 9.56 -23.44
C ARG A 631 29.16 9.97 -24.76
N ARG A 632 28.35 10.26 -25.80
CA ARG A 632 28.80 10.83 -27.06
C ARG A 632 29.05 12.33 -26.85
N ARG A 633 30.31 12.72 -26.64
CA ARG A 633 30.68 14.14 -26.53
C ARG A 633 30.72 14.79 -27.92
N LEU A 634 30.37 16.09 -28.02
CA LEU A 634 30.57 16.86 -29.21
C LEU A 634 32.06 17.18 -29.36
N SER A 635 32.49 17.46 -30.62
CA SER A 635 33.83 17.96 -30.90
C SER A 635 34.04 19.37 -30.32
N ASP A 636 35.29 19.73 -30.01
CA ASP A 636 35.61 21.06 -29.46
C ASP A 636 35.17 22.17 -30.38
N THR A 637 35.32 22.00 -31.73
CA THR A 637 34.77 22.90 -32.74
C THR A 637 33.56 22.24 -33.39
N ARG A 638 32.39 22.87 -33.29
CA ARG A 638 31.12 22.35 -33.79
C ARG A 638 30.18 23.42 -34.27
N ASN A 639 29.24 23.04 -35.13
CA ASN A 639 28.16 23.92 -35.56
C ASN A 639 27.14 24.10 -34.44
N SER A 640 26.58 25.30 -34.35
CA SER A 640 25.48 25.57 -33.39
C SER A 640 24.43 26.48 -34.03
N ILE A 641 23.19 26.36 -33.52
CA ILE A 641 22.08 27.24 -33.84
C ILE A 641 21.80 28.11 -32.61
N THR A 642 21.86 29.44 -32.82
CA THR A 642 21.49 30.39 -31.77
C THR A 642 20.14 31.01 -32.10
N HIS A 643 19.19 30.95 -31.18
CA HIS A 643 17.85 31.48 -31.31
C HIS A 643 17.52 32.46 -30.19
N LYS A 644 17.15 33.70 -30.54
CA LYS A 644 16.65 34.69 -29.59
C LYS A 644 15.16 34.43 -29.33
N PHE A 645 14.75 34.46 -28.09
CA PHE A 645 13.34 34.31 -27.71
C PHE A 645 12.89 35.36 -26.71
N SER A 646 11.57 35.60 -26.67
CA SER A 646 10.91 36.40 -25.65
C SER A 646 9.58 35.76 -25.30
N VAL A 647 9.34 35.57 -24.00
CA VAL A 647 8.08 35.04 -23.43
C VAL A 647 7.63 35.99 -22.33
N ALA A 648 6.45 36.59 -22.47
CA ALA A 648 5.88 37.56 -21.51
C ALA A 648 6.90 38.67 -21.12
N GLY A 649 7.72 39.17 -22.06
CA GLY A 649 8.75 40.18 -21.80
C GLY A 649 10.06 39.68 -21.19
N HIS A 650 10.19 38.38 -20.92
CA HIS A 650 11.46 37.76 -20.53
C HIS A 650 12.23 37.30 -21.77
N GLU A 651 13.35 37.96 -22.01
CA GLU A 651 14.21 37.68 -23.16
C GLU A 651 15.36 36.75 -22.82
N GLY A 652 15.77 35.94 -23.79
CA GLY A 652 16.93 35.07 -23.70
C GLY A 652 17.39 34.52 -25.04
N TYR A 653 18.44 33.73 -24.99
CA TYR A 653 19.02 33.03 -26.13
C TYR A 653 19.13 31.53 -25.84
N LEU A 654 18.78 30.73 -26.84
CA LEU A 654 19.05 29.29 -26.88
C LEU A 654 20.22 29.07 -27.84
N THR A 655 21.27 28.42 -27.39
CA THR A 655 22.36 27.97 -28.25
C THR A 655 22.39 26.44 -28.22
N VAL A 656 22.11 25.83 -29.35
CA VAL A 656 22.07 24.37 -29.52
C VAL A 656 23.26 23.92 -30.34
N GLY A 657 24.18 23.19 -29.72
CA GLY A 657 25.33 22.58 -30.42
C GLY A 657 24.90 21.26 -31.09
N LEU A 658 25.38 21.09 -32.32
CA LEU A 658 25.00 19.99 -33.19
C LEU A 658 26.14 19.00 -33.38
N TYR A 659 25.82 17.72 -33.47
CA TYR A 659 26.70 16.69 -33.99
C TYR A 659 26.90 16.85 -35.52
N GLU A 660 27.85 16.12 -36.08
CA GLU A 660 28.12 16.12 -37.51
C GLU A 660 26.92 15.65 -38.36
N ASP A 661 26.06 14.84 -37.78
CA ASP A 661 24.81 14.35 -38.38
C ASP A 661 23.64 15.34 -38.27
N GLY A 662 23.88 16.56 -37.74
CA GLY A 662 22.88 17.61 -37.57
C GLY A 662 21.94 17.42 -36.36
N GLN A 663 22.10 16.35 -35.57
CA GLN A 663 21.30 16.13 -34.37
C GLN A 663 21.78 17.03 -33.22
N PRO A 664 20.84 17.51 -32.33
CA PRO A 664 21.23 18.33 -31.19
C PRO A 664 21.92 17.47 -30.12
N GLY A 665 23.06 17.95 -29.61
CA GLY A 665 23.85 17.27 -28.58
C GLY A 665 24.06 18.10 -27.32
N GLU A 666 23.79 19.40 -27.34
CA GLU A 666 23.86 20.26 -26.16
C GLU A 666 22.92 21.46 -26.30
N LEU A 667 22.54 22.02 -25.16
CA LEU A 667 21.67 23.18 -25.05
C LEU A 667 22.22 24.13 -24.00
N PHE A 668 22.44 25.38 -24.38
CA PHE A 668 22.74 26.51 -23.50
C PHE A 668 21.56 27.48 -23.51
N ILE A 669 21.14 27.94 -22.34
CA ILE A 669 20.02 28.87 -22.19
C ILE A 669 20.54 30.10 -21.45
N THR A 670 20.72 31.22 -22.15
CA THR A 670 21.20 32.45 -21.57
C THR A 670 20.05 33.43 -21.40
N MET A 671 19.74 33.82 -20.17
CA MET A 671 18.74 34.85 -19.89
C MET A 671 19.33 36.24 -19.88
N ALA A 672 18.56 37.24 -20.31
CA ALA A 672 19.03 38.63 -20.45
C ALA A 672 19.41 39.30 -19.11
N LYS A 673 18.99 38.80 -17.96
CA LYS A 673 19.40 39.25 -16.63
C LYS A 673 20.35 38.21 -16.01
N GLU A 674 21.64 38.46 -16.12
CA GLU A 674 22.67 37.66 -15.44
C GLU A 674 22.53 37.75 -13.92
N GLY A 675 22.81 36.62 -13.24
CA GLY A 675 22.75 36.51 -11.76
C GLY A 675 21.36 36.37 -11.17
N SER A 676 20.31 36.25 -11.99
CA SER A 676 18.95 35.97 -11.48
C SER A 676 18.74 34.48 -11.14
N THR A 677 17.88 34.19 -10.18
CA THR A 677 17.49 32.80 -9.87
C THR A 677 16.96 32.07 -11.09
N VAL A 678 16.19 32.74 -11.95
CA VAL A 678 15.68 32.19 -13.22
C VAL A 678 16.82 31.85 -14.17
N GLY A 679 17.84 32.74 -14.31
CA GLY A 679 19.01 32.47 -15.14
C GLY A 679 19.78 31.24 -14.66
N GLY A 680 20.10 31.15 -13.38
CA GLY A 680 20.79 29.99 -12.81
C GLY A 680 20.03 28.67 -12.97
N LEU A 681 18.69 28.66 -12.79
CA LEU A 681 17.87 27.47 -13.02
C LEU A 681 17.86 27.07 -14.51
N MET A 682 17.85 28.05 -15.45
CA MET A 682 17.90 27.76 -16.88
C MET A 682 19.25 27.15 -17.29
N ASP A 683 20.36 27.59 -16.68
CA ASP A 683 21.69 26.98 -16.90
C ASP A 683 21.73 25.53 -16.47
N VAL A 684 21.14 25.22 -15.30
CA VAL A 684 21.02 23.85 -14.79
C VAL A 684 20.18 23.00 -15.75
N VAL A 685 19.02 23.51 -16.21
CA VAL A 685 18.18 22.84 -17.20
C VAL A 685 18.93 22.55 -18.48
N GLY A 686 19.64 23.57 -19.04
CA GLY A 686 20.48 23.41 -20.24
C GLY A 686 21.53 22.30 -20.06
N THR A 687 22.21 22.29 -18.93
CA THR A 687 23.19 21.25 -18.58
C THR A 687 22.56 19.87 -18.51
N CYS A 688 21.42 19.70 -17.83
CA CYS A 688 20.70 18.40 -17.72
C CYS A 688 20.25 17.91 -19.10
N VAL A 689 19.71 18.80 -19.97
CA VAL A 689 19.28 18.45 -21.32
C VAL A 689 20.49 18.04 -22.18
N SER A 690 21.59 18.78 -22.10
CA SER A 690 22.84 18.44 -22.76
C SER A 690 23.35 17.04 -22.37
N MET A 691 23.38 16.75 -21.09
CA MET A 691 23.76 15.43 -20.62
C MET A 691 22.81 14.34 -21.14
N ALA A 692 21.49 14.56 -21.07
CA ALA A 692 20.50 13.60 -21.55
C ALA A 692 20.71 13.30 -23.07
N LEU A 693 20.86 14.32 -23.90
CA LEU A 693 21.12 14.16 -25.33
C LEU A 693 22.43 13.41 -25.60
N GLN A 694 23.49 13.72 -24.86
CA GLN A 694 24.81 13.09 -25.02
C GLN A 694 24.84 11.63 -24.56
N TYR A 695 23.93 11.23 -23.63
CA TYR A 695 23.74 9.85 -23.25
C TYR A 695 22.68 9.11 -24.10
N GLY A 696 22.22 9.73 -25.20
CA GLY A 696 21.36 9.10 -26.19
C GLY A 696 19.87 9.11 -25.87
N VAL A 697 19.40 9.99 -24.96
CA VAL A 697 17.97 10.21 -24.76
C VAL A 697 17.38 10.86 -26.01
N PRO A 698 16.37 10.26 -26.67
CA PRO A 698 15.77 10.85 -27.87
C PRO A 698 15.15 12.23 -27.58
N LEU A 699 15.38 13.21 -28.45
CA LEU A 699 14.85 14.57 -28.28
C LEU A 699 13.31 14.57 -28.13
N ILE A 700 12.61 13.73 -28.89
CA ILE A 700 11.14 13.62 -28.78
C ILE A 700 10.67 13.29 -27.36
N THR A 701 11.41 12.45 -26.64
CA THR A 701 11.09 12.10 -25.24
C THR A 701 11.18 13.32 -24.32
N LEU A 702 12.17 14.18 -24.53
CA LEU A 702 12.33 15.41 -23.77
C LEU A 702 11.25 16.43 -24.13
N VAL A 703 10.94 16.56 -25.42
CA VAL A 703 9.87 17.45 -25.91
C VAL A 703 8.52 17.03 -25.35
N ASP A 704 8.14 15.77 -25.45
CA ASP A 704 6.85 15.26 -24.92
C ASP A 704 6.74 15.38 -23.41
N LYS A 705 7.86 15.31 -22.70
CA LYS A 705 7.88 15.41 -21.23
C LYS A 705 7.72 16.84 -20.73
N PHE A 706 8.32 17.81 -21.41
CA PHE A 706 8.47 19.17 -20.89
C PHE A 706 7.60 20.21 -21.62
N ARG A 707 7.10 19.91 -22.82
CA ARG A 707 6.05 20.74 -23.44
C ARG A 707 4.82 20.76 -22.54
N HIS A 708 4.12 21.86 -22.53
CA HIS A 708 2.95 22.11 -21.67
C HIS A 708 3.25 22.26 -20.18
N ALA A 709 4.51 22.25 -19.73
CA ALA A 709 4.87 22.65 -18.37
C ALA A 709 4.37 24.07 -18.09
N ARG A 710 3.57 24.27 -17.04
CA ARG A 710 2.91 25.55 -16.75
C ARG A 710 3.43 26.15 -15.45
N PHE A 711 4.09 27.29 -15.57
CA PHE A 711 4.52 28.16 -14.46
C PHE A 711 4.95 29.53 -15.02
N GLU A 712 5.01 30.55 -14.18
CA GLU A 712 5.43 31.89 -14.58
C GLU A 712 6.96 32.00 -14.85
N PRO A 713 7.39 32.77 -15.86
CA PRO A 713 6.57 33.60 -16.72
C PRO A 713 5.91 32.82 -17.86
N ALA A 714 4.60 33.10 -18.08
CA ALA A 714 3.80 32.55 -19.17
C ALA A 714 3.13 33.67 -19.94
N GLY A 715 2.98 33.55 -21.26
CA GLY A 715 2.33 34.58 -22.07
C GLY A 715 2.69 34.57 -23.54
N MET A 716 2.44 35.69 -24.20
CA MET A 716 2.72 35.89 -25.62
C MET A 716 4.22 35.86 -25.91
N THR A 717 4.59 35.32 -27.06
CA THR A 717 5.96 35.20 -27.50
C THR A 717 6.21 36.04 -28.79
N SER A 718 7.45 36.27 -29.10
CA SER A 718 7.84 36.93 -30.38
C SER A 718 7.87 35.94 -31.56
N ASN A 719 7.65 34.64 -31.34
CA ASN A 719 7.74 33.59 -32.35
C ASN A 719 6.37 33.31 -32.97
N LYS A 720 6.21 33.56 -34.28
CA LYS A 720 4.95 33.33 -34.99
C LYS A 720 4.48 31.86 -34.97
N SER A 721 5.40 30.92 -34.92
CA SER A 721 5.10 29.48 -34.86
C SER A 721 4.69 29.01 -33.47
N ILE A 722 5.02 29.79 -32.41
CA ILE A 722 4.68 29.52 -31.02
C ILE A 722 4.16 30.81 -30.40
N PRO A 723 2.97 31.29 -30.76
CA PRO A 723 2.51 32.64 -30.40
C PRO A 723 2.26 32.80 -28.89
N PHE A 724 2.02 31.70 -28.18
CA PHE A 724 1.80 31.68 -26.73
C PHE A 724 2.55 30.50 -26.09
N ALA A 725 3.19 30.74 -24.95
CA ALA A 725 3.87 29.71 -24.17
C ALA A 725 3.37 29.70 -22.72
N LYS A 726 3.21 28.50 -22.16
CA LYS A 726 2.74 28.28 -20.81
C LYS A 726 3.84 28.45 -19.75
N SER A 727 5.10 28.49 -20.19
CA SER A 727 6.31 28.81 -19.40
C SER A 727 7.51 28.96 -20.34
N LEU A 728 8.66 29.41 -19.80
CA LEU A 728 9.93 29.42 -20.56
C LEU A 728 10.29 28.00 -21.03
N ILE A 729 10.11 26.97 -20.18
CA ILE A 729 10.39 25.57 -20.50
C ILE A 729 9.47 25.07 -21.63
N ASP A 730 8.19 25.38 -21.57
CA ASP A 730 7.23 25.03 -22.62
C ASP A 730 7.67 25.61 -23.97
N TYR A 731 8.07 26.88 -23.99
CA TYR A 731 8.60 27.54 -25.20
C TYR A 731 9.83 26.82 -25.75
N ILE A 732 10.82 26.56 -24.89
CA ILE A 732 12.10 25.97 -25.28
C ILE A 732 11.89 24.61 -25.94
N PHE A 733 11.09 23.74 -25.30
CA PHE A 733 10.86 22.40 -25.84
C PHE A 733 9.94 22.39 -27.06
N CYS A 734 8.96 23.30 -27.15
CA CYS A 734 8.17 23.48 -28.38
C CYS A 734 9.09 23.93 -29.54
N TRP A 735 10.00 24.88 -29.30
CA TRP A 735 10.94 25.35 -30.32
C TRP A 735 11.93 24.25 -30.74
N MET A 736 12.50 23.52 -29.78
CA MET A 736 13.37 22.37 -30.05
C MET A 736 12.64 21.30 -30.89
N GLY A 737 11.38 21.02 -30.57
CA GLY A 737 10.54 20.10 -31.35
C GLY A 737 10.34 20.58 -32.79
N CYS A 738 9.98 21.84 -32.99
CA CYS A 738 9.78 22.45 -34.31
C CYS A 738 11.08 22.49 -35.14
N GLN A 739 12.24 22.68 -34.51
CA GLN A 739 13.52 22.85 -35.19
C GLN A 739 14.18 21.53 -35.58
N PHE A 740 14.06 20.47 -34.72
CA PHE A 740 14.88 19.27 -34.87
C PHE A 740 14.07 17.96 -35.05
N ILE A 741 12.75 17.97 -34.93
CA ILE A 741 11.93 16.78 -35.12
C ILE A 741 11.14 16.88 -36.43
N PRO A 742 11.40 16.01 -37.44
CA PRO A 742 10.69 16.05 -38.71
C PRO A 742 9.15 15.93 -38.53
N GLY A 743 8.42 16.83 -39.21
CA GLY A 743 6.93 16.83 -39.17
C GLY A 743 6.30 17.34 -37.87
N TYR A 744 7.10 17.76 -36.87
CA TYR A 744 6.58 18.28 -35.61
C TYR A 744 5.95 19.66 -35.75
N ALA A 745 6.59 20.57 -36.50
CA ALA A 745 6.07 21.92 -36.74
C ALA A 745 4.71 21.89 -37.45
N GLU A 746 4.54 21.05 -38.46
CA GLU A 746 3.29 20.90 -39.21
C GLU A 746 2.11 20.48 -38.38
N LYS A 747 2.35 19.69 -37.33
CA LYS A 747 1.31 19.17 -36.44
C LYS A 747 1.02 20.05 -35.23
N ASN A 748 1.93 20.96 -34.86
CA ASN A 748 1.88 21.66 -33.58
C ASN A 748 1.97 23.19 -33.71
N THR A 749 2.04 23.75 -34.92
CA THR A 749 1.97 25.21 -35.15
C THR A 749 0.63 25.61 -35.77
N PRO A 750 0.08 26.81 -35.46
CA PRO A 750 -1.14 27.31 -36.11
C PRO A 750 -0.96 27.43 -37.62
N ASN A 751 -1.94 26.99 -38.42
CA ASN A 751 -1.95 27.13 -39.85
C ASN A 751 -1.91 28.62 -40.23
N GLN A 752 -0.93 29.05 -41.02
CA GLN A 752 -0.77 30.44 -41.48
C GLN A 752 -1.93 30.94 -42.39
N ASN A 753 -2.81 30.05 -42.87
CA ASN A 753 -3.94 30.40 -43.73
C ASN A 753 -5.15 30.95 -42.97
N ASP A 754 -5.19 30.89 -41.66
CA ASP A 754 -6.33 31.40 -40.84
C ASP A 754 -6.14 32.87 -40.40
N VAL A 755 -5.05 33.51 -40.72
CA VAL A 755 -4.72 34.89 -40.27
C VAL A 755 -4.86 35.96 -41.37
N ALA A 756 -5.15 35.57 -42.60
CA ALA A 756 -5.34 36.51 -43.72
C ALA A 756 -6.84 36.62 -44.10
N GLY A 757 -7.62 37.36 -43.33
CA GLY A 757 -8.98 37.73 -43.74
C GLY A 757 -9.96 37.89 -42.61
N GLY A 758 -9.91 39.01 -41.88
CA GLY A 758 -10.95 39.38 -40.92
C GLY A 758 -10.63 40.65 -40.12
N ASN A 759 -11.24 41.75 -40.49
CA ASN A 759 -11.24 42.96 -39.69
C ASN A 759 -11.65 42.68 -38.22
N PRO A 760 -11.08 43.33 -37.21
CA PRO A 760 -11.46 43.10 -35.80
C PRO A 760 -12.81 43.74 -35.53
N THR A 761 -13.87 42.94 -35.54
CA THR A 761 -15.13 43.28 -34.90
C THR A 761 -14.99 42.97 -33.41
N THR A 762 -14.97 44.02 -32.62
CA THR A 762 -15.08 44.01 -31.15
C THR A 762 -16.34 43.28 -30.73
N THR A 763 -16.21 42.00 -30.36
CA THR A 763 -17.31 41.26 -29.74
C THR A 763 -17.30 41.59 -28.22
N THR A 764 -18.30 42.34 -27.77
CA THR A 764 -18.47 42.71 -26.35
C THR A 764 -18.83 41.45 -25.52
N ALA A 765 -18.41 41.42 -24.25
CA ALA A 765 -18.65 40.34 -23.28
C ALA A 765 -20.12 39.88 -23.16
N ARG A 766 -21.08 40.67 -23.63
CA ARG A 766 -22.50 40.32 -23.68
C ARG A 766 -22.87 39.27 -24.74
N GLN A 767 -22.13 39.18 -25.84
CA GLN A 767 -22.43 38.22 -26.91
C GLN A 767 -21.83 36.80 -26.66
N LEU A 768 -20.89 36.68 -25.71
CA LEU A 768 -20.38 35.39 -25.26
C LEU A 768 -21.33 34.69 -24.28
N VAL A 769 -22.16 35.44 -23.56
CA VAL A 769 -23.11 34.88 -22.57
C VAL A 769 -24.36 34.31 -23.26
N GLU A 770 -24.74 34.79 -24.43
CA GLU A 770 -25.91 34.27 -25.17
C GLU A 770 -25.62 32.97 -25.92
N LYS A 771 -24.37 32.69 -26.29
CA LYS A 771 -23.99 31.43 -26.96
C LYS A 771 -23.81 30.24 -26.02
N THR A 772 -23.80 30.44 -24.72
CA THR A 772 -23.68 29.36 -23.70
C THR A 772 -24.99 28.94 -23.06
N LYS A 773 -26.14 29.45 -23.57
CA LYS A 773 -27.46 29.03 -23.09
C LYS A 773 -28.10 27.87 -23.85
N ASP A 774 -27.46 27.40 -24.97
CA ASP A 774 -27.96 26.33 -25.82
C ASP A 774 -26.97 25.14 -25.91
N LEU A 775 -26.13 24.93 -24.88
CA LEU A 775 -25.32 23.74 -24.69
C LEU A 775 -25.54 23.14 -23.31
#